data_eed6fd2d20f87916ac8c1bdc2e034d91
#
_entry.id   eed6fd2d20f87916ac8c1bdc2e034d91
#
_cell.length_a   1.000
_cell.length_b   1.000
_cell.length_c   1.000
_cell.angle_alpha   90.00
_cell.angle_beta   90.00
_cell.angle_gamma   90.00
#
_symmetry.space_group_name_H-M   'P 1'
#
loop_
_entity.id
_entity.type
_entity.pdbx_description
1 polymer ?
#
loop_
_entity_poly.entity_id
_entity_poly.type
_entity_poly.pdbx_seq_one_letter_code
_entity_poly.pdbx_strand_id
1 'polypeptide(L)'
;FNIGSVELLDNDVKEAVAESGIEENPVSIEYKNESNPWGNIILNLLPWVILIGIWFFIIRTMSRGGGGAGGNIMNVGKARAQVFDKDDAGKRITFKDVAGLEEAKVEIMEIVDFLRKADKYRELGAKIPKGALLVGPPGTGKTLLAKAVAGEANVPFLSISGSDFVEMFVGVGASRVRDLFEQAKQKAPCIVFIDEIDAIGRARGKNAGFSGNDERENTLNQLLTEMDGFQTNTGVIVLAATNRADILDKALMRAGRFDRQIEVGLPDVKEREEIFAVHLRPLKLDPALDRSFLARQTPGFSGADIANVCNEAALIAARHNKKYVAKEDFLAAIDRIIGGLERKNKIITDEEKRVIAYHEAGHATVSWILENASPLIKVTIIPRGKALGAAWYLPEERQITTREQMMDELAATLGGRVAEQLTFGEMSTGALNDLERATKQAYAMVAYYGMSEEVGTLSFYDSTGQSDMALTKPYSERTAQQIDAESRRLIDRAYAMAEQVLRDHAAGVEQLAELLLEREVVFTEDVERIFGKRKKDIERERREAEKAAREQAEKKSARKTAAGAQASADEKGGATKPEVKKSAAKKSAAKKFAAKKSGGAAPAKRAETANQGAAADVAAASGPARRRRTSKSGNAAGTTAADAAAKTSAAGKTAAGRSSRPRKPKTADTGDAPTPTK
;
A
#
# COMPACT_ATOMS: atom_id res chain seq x y z
N PHE A 1 31.25 -17.59 -86.77
CA PHE A 1 29.85 -18.06 -86.68
C PHE A 1 29.37 -18.01 -85.26
N ASN A 2 28.25 -17.35 -84.99
CA ASN A 2 27.60 -17.36 -83.68
C ASN A 2 26.79 -18.66 -83.54
N ILE A 3 27.20 -19.51 -82.65
CA ILE A 3 26.63 -20.85 -82.50
C ILE A 3 25.60 -20.78 -81.40
N GLY A 4 24.34 -21.08 -81.66
CA GLY A 4 23.24 -21.00 -80.71
C GLY A 4 23.26 -22.07 -79.58
N SER A 5 23.84 -23.27 -79.89
CA SER A 5 24.04 -24.36 -78.92
C SER A 5 25.21 -25.21 -79.38
N VAL A 6 26.15 -25.46 -78.47
CA VAL A 6 27.34 -26.29 -78.73
C VAL A 6 26.97 -27.76 -78.96
N GLU A 7 25.96 -28.26 -78.26
CA GLU A 7 25.49 -29.64 -78.34
C GLU A 7 24.82 -29.94 -79.74
N LEU A 8 24.08 -28.98 -80.28
CA LEU A 8 23.42 -29.09 -81.54
C LEU A 8 24.48 -29.11 -82.65
N LEU A 9 25.48 -28.23 -82.59
CA LEU A 9 26.57 -28.20 -83.59
C LEU A 9 27.41 -29.48 -83.52
N ASP A 10 27.70 -30.03 -82.36
CA ASP A 10 28.48 -31.26 -82.18
C ASP A 10 27.72 -32.46 -82.75
N ASN A 11 26.42 -32.51 -82.65
CA ASN A 11 25.56 -33.52 -83.24
C ASN A 11 25.50 -33.39 -84.81
N ASP A 12 25.29 -32.16 -85.29
CA ASP A 12 25.25 -31.91 -86.75
C ASP A 12 26.58 -32.22 -87.42
N VAL A 13 27.72 -31.96 -86.76
CA VAL A 13 29.06 -32.32 -87.27
C VAL A 13 29.28 -33.83 -87.24
N LYS A 14 28.85 -34.52 -86.18
CA LYS A 14 28.94 -35.99 -86.13
C LYS A 14 28.07 -36.67 -87.18
N GLU A 15 26.90 -36.13 -87.44
CA GLU A 15 26.01 -36.65 -88.49
C GLU A 15 26.59 -36.41 -89.90
N ALA A 16 27.14 -35.22 -90.15
CA ALA A 16 27.81 -34.90 -91.43
C ALA A 16 29.09 -35.72 -91.66
N VAL A 17 29.87 -36.04 -90.64
CA VAL A 17 31.05 -36.92 -90.75
C VAL A 17 30.64 -38.35 -91.00
N ALA A 18 29.55 -38.83 -90.40
CA ALA A 18 29.01 -40.18 -90.65
C ALA A 18 28.49 -40.35 -92.11
N GLU A 19 27.82 -39.33 -92.66
CA GLU A 19 27.32 -39.32 -94.03
C GLU A 19 28.46 -39.24 -95.11
N SER A 20 29.60 -38.62 -94.77
CA SER A 20 30.68 -38.40 -95.69
C SER A 20 31.62 -39.60 -95.96
N GLY A 21 31.53 -40.68 -95.15
CA GLY A 21 32.31 -41.92 -95.32
C GLY A 21 33.81 -41.76 -95.13
N ILE A 22 34.31 -40.72 -94.53
CA ILE A 22 35.74 -40.42 -94.34
C ILE A 22 36.20 -40.97 -92.98
N GLU A 23 36.81 -42.15 -93.01
CA GLU A 23 37.26 -42.85 -91.76
C GLU A 23 38.64 -42.43 -91.22
N GLU A 24 39.40 -41.55 -91.91
CA GLU A 24 40.80 -41.34 -91.50
C GLU A 24 41.22 -39.95 -91.03
N ASN A 25 40.35 -38.99 -90.72
CA ASN A 25 40.76 -37.75 -89.99
C ASN A 25 39.67 -37.25 -89.11
N PRO A 26 39.81 -37.38 -87.80
CA PRO A 26 38.83 -36.79 -86.85
C PRO A 26 38.94 -35.26 -86.92
N VAL A 27 37.85 -34.62 -87.33
CA VAL A 27 37.72 -33.16 -87.24
C VAL A 27 37.75 -32.75 -85.80
N SER A 28 38.82 -32.11 -85.35
CA SER A 28 38.88 -31.55 -83.95
C SER A 28 38.25 -30.18 -83.92
N ILE A 29 37.18 -30.04 -83.19
CA ILE A 29 36.52 -28.77 -82.99
C ILE A 29 37.09 -28.14 -81.73
N GLU A 30 37.81 -27.05 -81.89
CA GLU A 30 38.34 -26.30 -80.76
C GLU A 30 37.41 -25.13 -80.47
N TYR A 31 36.71 -25.23 -79.35
CA TYR A 31 35.81 -24.14 -78.88
C TYR A 31 36.60 -23.05 -78.19
N LYS A 32 36.70 -21.86 -78.77
CA LYS A 32 37.33 -20.72 -78.16
C LYS A 32 36.27 -19.80 -77.62
N ASN A 33 36.12 -19.85 -76.27
CA ASN A 33 35.20 -19.00 -75.59
C ASN A 33 35.83 -17.59 -75.42
N GLU A 34 35.38 -16.62 -76.15
CA GLU A 34 35.76 -15.22 -75.97
C GLU A 34 35.00 -14.69 -74.80
N SER A 35 35.49 -14.99 -73.58
CA SER A 35 35.02 -14.34 -72.38
C SER A 35 35.42 -12.88 -72.41
N ASN A 36 34.43 -12.01 -72.45
CA ASN A 36 34.65 -10.56 -72.33
C ASN A 36 35.22 -10.27 -70.96
N PRO A 37 36.50 -9.97 -70.75
CA PRO A 37 37.14 -9.83 -69.45
C PRO A 37 36.52 -8.69 -68.65
N TRP A 38 35.91 -7.69 -69.30
CA TRP A 38 35.22 -6.59 -68.65
C TRP A 38 33.88 -6.96 -68.02
N GLY A 39 33.16 -7.94 -68.59
CA GLY A 39 31.91 -8.45 -68.03
C GLY A 39 32.09 -9.12 -66.65
N ASN A 40 33.14 -9.94 -66.54
CA ASN A 40 33.44 -10.62 -65.26
C ASN A 40 33.97 -9.67 -64.20
N ILE A 41 34.71 -8.63 -64.54
CA ILE A 41 35.19 -7.61 -63.65
C ILE A 41 34.01 -6.77 -63.11
N ILE A 42 33.08 -6.40 -63.99
CA ILE A 42 31.86 -5.63 -63.58
C ILE A 42 30.97 -6.48 -62.67
N LEU A 43 30.76 -7.78 -62.98
CA LEU A 43 29.92 -8.67 -62.17
C LEU A 43 30.51 -8.91 -60.75
N ASN A 44 31.84 -9.01 -60.66
CA ASN A 44 32.53 -9.18 -59.37
C ASN A 44 32.63 -7.87 -58.56
N LEU A 45 32.67 -6.72 -59.21
CA LEU A 45 32.67 -5.40 -58.49
C LEU A 45 31.30 -4.91 -58.14
N LEU A 46 30.24 -5.33 -58.82
CA LEU A 46 28.86 -4.90 -58.59
C LEU A 46 28.40 -5.10 -57.15
N PRO A 47 28.63 -6.27 -56.48
CA PRO A 47 28.28 -6.45 -55.08
C PRO A 47 28.98 -5.48 -54.14
N TRP A 48 30.24 -5.16 -54.39
CA TRP A 48 31.03 -4.20 -53.59
C TRP A 48 30.54 -2.77 -53.78
N VAL A 49 30.17 -2.38 -55.01
CA VAL A 49 29.59 -1.06 -55.29
C VAL A 49 28.22 -0.91 -54.61
N ILE A 50 27.40 -1.96 -54.63
CA ILE A 50 26.12 -2.00 -53.94
C ILE A 50 26.32 -1.91 -52.40
N LEU A 51 27.27 -2.66 -51.83
CA LEU A 51 27.60 -2.61 -50.41
C LEU A 51 28.10 -1.24 -49.98
N ILE A 52 28.98 -0.62 -50.75
CA ILE A 52 29.46 0.75 -50.49
C ILE A 52 28.33 1.76 -50.65
N GLY A 53 27.43 1.58 -51.61
CA GLY A 53 26.24 2.42 -51.81
C GLY A 53 25.27 2.33 -50.62
N ILE A 54 25.01 1.09 -50.18
CA ILE A 54 24.19 0.86 -48.97
C ILE A 54 24.87 1.47 -47.74
N TRP A 55 26.17 1.28 -47.57
CA TRP A 55 26.92 1.83 -46.43
C TRP A 55 26.94 3.36 -46.47
N PHE A 56 27.12 3.97 -47.61
CA PHE A 56 27.05 5.42 -47.82
C PHE A 56 25.62 5.95 -47.60
N PHE A 57 24.60 5.19 -48.06
CA PHE A 57 23.19 5.51 -47.80
C PHE A 57 22.86 5.45 -46.30
N ILE A 58 23.37 4.45 -45.60
CA ILE A 58 23.22 4.33 -44.13
C ILE A 58 23.92 5.50 -43.43
N ILE A 59 25.15 5.84 -43.80
CA ILE A 59 25.87 7.00 -43.23
C ILE A 59 25.15 8.30 -43.54
N ARG A 60 24.65 8.47 -44.78
CA ARG A 60 23.95 9.70 -45.19
C ARG A 60 22.58 9.83 -44.51
N THR A 61 21.86 8.73 -44.24
CA THR A 61 20.63 8.72 -43.44
C THR A 61 20.91 8.96 -41.97
N MET A 62 22.00 8.42 -41.43
CA MET A 62 22.44 8.73 -40.07
C MET A 62 22.92 10.19 -39.91
N SER A 63 23.53 10.77 -40.95
CA SER A 63 24.07 12.15 -40.91
C SER A 63 23.05 13.23 -41.24
N ARG A 64 21.95 12.92 -41.94
CA ARG A 64 20.94 13.89 -42.39
C ARG A 64 19.66 13.90 -41.55
N GLY A 65 19.51 12.95 -40.61
CA GLY A 65 18.36 12.81 -39.74
C GLY A 65 18.69 13.16 -38.29
N GLY A 66 18.86 14.39 -37.97
CA GLY A 66 18.69 14.85 -36.60
C GLY A 66 17.25 14.66 -36.18
N GLY A 67 16.79 13.41 -35.99
CA GLY A 67 15.44 13.17 -35.48
C GLY A 67 14.79 11.85 -35.87
N GLY A 68 15.39 10.69 -35.61
CA GLY A 68 14.59 9.48 -35.64
C GLY A 68 15.34 8.19 -35.83
N ALA A 69 15.74 7.41 -35.11
CA ALA A 69 16.15 6.02 -34.93
C ALA A 69 17.52 5.85 -34.23
N GLY A 70 18.52 6.74 -34.51
CA GLY A 70 19.81 6.69 -33.81
C GLY A 70 19.81 7.43 -32.48
N GLY A 71 18.89 8.40 -32.29
CA GLY A 71 18.72 9.17 -31.06
C GLY A 71 18.14 8.35 -29.90
N ASN A 72 17.39 7.30 -30.17
CA ASN A 72 16.77 6.48 -29.12
C ASN A 72 17.76 5.56 -28.40
N ILE A 73 18.83 5.13 -29.06
CA ILE A 73 19.82 4.22 -28.43
C ILE A 73 20.70 4.98 -27.43
N MET A 74 21.00 6.26 -27.68
CA MET A 74 21.74 7.11 -26.72
C MET A 74 20.89 7.66 -25.57
N ASN A 75 19.58 7.58 -25.66
CA ASN A 75 18.67 8.08 -24.63
C ASN A 75 18.21 6.98 -23.63
N VAL A 76 18.62 5.74 -23.79
CA VAL A 76 18.22 4.62 -22.89
C VAL A 76 18.68 4.84 -21.45
N GLY A 77 19.80 5.53 -21.24
CA GLY A 77 20.35 5.83 -19.92
C GLY A 77 19.87 7.13 -19.29
N LYS A 78 19.00 7.92 -19.97
CA LYS A 78 18.49 9.17 -19.39
C LYS A 78 17.29 8.93 -18.48
N ALA A 79 17.29 9.61 -17.34
CA ALA A 79 16.16 9.60 -16.42
C ALA A 79 14.97 10.32 -17.07
N ARG A 80 13.81 9.65 -17.10
CA ARG A 80 12.53 10.22 -17.55
C ARG A 80 11.80 10.89 -16.38
N ALA A 81 12.51 11.68 -15.57
CA ALA A 81 11.91 12.38 -14.46
C ALA A 81 10.83 13.36 -14.95
N GLN A 82 9.66 13.31 -14.35
CA GLN A 82 8.65 14.35 -14.55
C GLN A 82 9.10 15.60 -13.80
N VAL A 83 9.35 16.67 -14.54
CA VAL A 83 9.78 17.94 -13.96
C VAL A 83 8.59 18.88 -13.89
N PHE A 84 8.28 19.34 -12.68
CA PHE A 84 7.29 20.39 -12.44
C PHE A 84 8.09 21.67 -12.13
N ASP A 85 8.19 22.57 -13.10
CA ASP A 85 8.94 23.81 -12.98
C ASP A 85 8.14 24.92 -12.26
N LYS A 86 8.86 25.97 -11.84
CA LYS A 86 8.29 27.12 -11.13
C LYS A 86 7.23 27.89 -11.95
N ASP A 87 7.30 27.79 -13.27
CA ASP A 87 6.47 28.59 -14.19
C ASP A 87 5.07 28.01 -14.45
N ASP A 88 4.79 26.77 -14.00
CA ASP A 88 3.46 26.19 -14.01
C ASP A 88 2.53 26.75 -12.91
N ALA A 89 2.43 28.08 -12.84
CA ALA A 89 1.73 28.85 -11.79
C ALA A 89 0.21 28.51 -11.64
N GLY A 90 -0.39 27.79 -12.61
CA GLY A 90 -1.82 27.47 -12.62
C GLY A 90 -2.25 26.22 -11.86
N LYS A 91 -1.32 25.36 -11.43
CA LYS A 91 -1.65 24.03 -10.82
C LYS A 91 -0.74 23.65 -9.65
N ARG A 92 -0.20 24.60 -8.90
CA ARG A 92 0.64 24.27 -7.75
C ARG A 92 -0.20 23.71 -6.62
N ILE A 93 0.12 22.48 -6.24
CA ILE A 93 -0.42 21.83 -5.05
C ILE A 93 0.33 22.40 -3.84
N THR A 94 -0.37 22.88 -2.84
CA THR A 94 0.14 23.41 -1.57
C THR A 94 -0.46 22.64 -0.40
N PHE A 95 -0.03 22.90 0.84
CA PHE A 95 -0.63 22.28 2.02
C PHE A 95 -2.12 22.58 2.21
N LYS A 96 -2.66 23.60 1.53
CA LYS A 96 -4.10 23.87 1.50
C LYS A 96 -4.91 22.86 0.71
N ASP A 97 -4.24 22.14 -0.18
CA ASP A 97 -4.84 21.09 -1.02
C ASP A 97 -4.68 19.70 -0.42
N VAL A 98 -3.91 19.58 0.66
CA VAL A 98 -3.72 18.35 1.44
C VAL A 98 -4.57 18.46 2.70
N ALA A 99 -5.64 17.68 2.76
CA ALA A 99 -6.49 17.58 3.94
C ALA A 99 -5.89 16.56 4.93
N GLY A 100 -6.06 16.80 6.24
CA GLY A 100 -5.49 15.96 7.29
C GLY A 100 -3.96 15.97 7.34
N LEU A 101 -3.36 14.92 7.90
CA LEU A 101 -1.91 14.70 7.99
C LEU A 101 -1.19 15.83 8.77
N GLU A 102 -1.82 16.35 9.84
CA GLU A 102 -1.29 17.51 10.54
C GLU A 102 0.10 17.25 11.14
N GLU A 103 0.33 16.06 11.71
CA GLU A 103 1.62 15.67 12.29
C GLU A 103 2.70 15.56 11.20
N ALA A 104 2.40 14.88 10.10
CA ALA A 104 3.32 14.79 8.96
C ALA A 104 3.61 16.15 8.32
N LYS A 105 2.62 17.06 8.27
CA LYS A 105 2.80 18.43 7.80
C LYS A 105 3.73 19.22 8.72
N VAL A 106 3.62 19.08 10.04
CA VAL A 106 4.50 19.75 11.00
C VAL A 106 5.94 19.32 10.81
N GLU A 107 6.19 18.00 10.73
CA GLU A 107 7.54 17.47 10.53
C GLU A 107 8.16 17.91 9.19
N ILE A 108 7.36 17.86 8.13
CA ILE A 108 7.85 18.17 6.78
C ILE A 108 7.98 19.69 6.55
N MET A 109 7.29 20.52 7.38
CA MET A 109 7.42 21.98 7.32
C MET A 109 8.83 22.45 7.65
N GLU A 110 9.59 21.73 8.46
CA GLU A 110 11.00 22.03 8.71
C GLU A 110 11.82 21.96 7.43
N ILE A 111 11.49 21.02 6.53
CA ILE A 111 12.14 20.89 5.21
C ILE A 111 11.79 22.10 4.33
N VAL A 112 10.52 22.53 4.35
CA VAL A 112 10.08 23.74 3.62
C VAL A 112 10.78 24.99 4.13
N ASP A 113 10.83 25.17 5.47
CA ASP A 113 11.49 26.32 6.08
C ASP A 113 12.99 26.34 5.76
N PHE A 114 13.61 25.17 5.74
CA PHE A 114 15.00 25.06 5.33
C PHE A 114 15.20 25.47 3.87
N LEU A 115 14.40 24.96 2.92
CA LEU A 115 14.53 25.34 1.51
C LEU A 115 14.29 26.84 1.27
N ARG A 116 13.44 27.46 2.09
CA ARG A 116 13.16 28.90 2.03
C ARG A 116 14.22 29.79 2.70
N LYS A 117 14.85 29.33 3.78
CA LYS A 117 15.72 30.13 4.67
C LYS A 117 16.96 29.35 5.10
N ALA A 118 17.67 28.74 4.14
CA ALA A 118 18.85 27.92 4.39
C ALA A 118 19.92 28.61 5.26
N ASP A 119 20.11 29.93 5.07
CA ASP A 119 21.16 30.71 5.75
C ASP A 119 20.97 30.76 7.27
N LYS A 120 19.72 30.87 7.76
CA LYS A 120 19.39 30.82 9.19
C LYS A 120 19.90 29.57 9.90
N TYR A 121 19.78 28.42 9.21
CA TYR A 121 20.18 27.12 9.75
C TYR A 121 21.70 26.95 9.71
N ARG A 122 22.34 27.49 8.66
CA ARG A 122 23.80 27.48 8.51
C ARG A 122 24.50 28.32 9.57
N GLU A 123 24.00 29.53 9.87
CA GLU A 123 24.54 30.42 10.90
C GLU A 123 24.53 29.75 12.30
N LEU A 124 23.56 28.89 12.58
CA LEU A 124 23.46 28.16 13.82
C LEU A 124 24.26 26.83 13.83
N GLY A 125 24.93 26.48 12.71
CA GLY A 125 25.69 25.23 12.57
C GLY A 125 24.84 23.98 12.47
N ALA A 126 23.53 24.11 12.17
CA ALA A 126 22.65 22.97 12.03
C ALA A 126 22.97 22.16 10.76
N LYS A 127 23.01 20.84 10.89
CA LYS A 127 23.13 19.92 9.76
C LYS A 127 21.76 19.69 9.16
N ILE A 128 21.66 19.90 7.86
CA ILE A 128 20.43 19.77 7.10
C ILE A 128 20.22 18.31 6.76
N PRO A 129 19.00 17.77 6.94
CA PRO A 129 18.68 16.44 6.44
C PRO A 129 18.81 16.43 4.92
N LYS A 130 19.55 15.46 4.38
CA LYS A 130 19.69 15.30 2.92
C LYS A 130 18.47 14.64 2.31
N GLY A 131 17.73 13.85 3.09
CA GLY A 131 16.55 13.15 2.64
C GLY A 131 15.58 12.83 3.75
N ALA A 132 14.30 12.65 3.36
CA ALA A 132 13.26 12.13 4.22
C ALA A 132 12.48 11.02 3.52
N LEU A 133 12.08 10.01 4.29
CA LEU A 133 11.33 8.86 3.85
C LEU A 133 9.88 8.98 4.33
N LEU A 134 8.94 9.02 3.40
CA LEU A 134 7.49 8.97 3.69
C LEU A 134 7.06 7.50 3.75
N VAL A 135 6.59 7.07 4.90
CA VAL A 135 6.22 5.68 5.17
C VAL A 135 4.74 5.60 5.49
N GLY A 136 4.02 4.64 4.92
CA GLY A 136 2.62 4.41 5.29
C GLY A 136 1.85 3.59 4.27
N PRO A 137 0.59 3.23 4.56
CA PRO A 137 -0.25 2.45 3.67
C PRO A 137 -0.45 3.10 2.30
N PRO A 138 -0.80 2.33 1.25
CA PRO A 138 -1.13 2.91 -0.05
C PRO A 138 -2.36 3.83 0.05
N GLY A 139 -2.40 4.85 -0.81
CA GLY A 139 -3.56 5.76 -0.87
C GLY A 139 -3.61 6.86 0.20
N THR A 140 -2.66 6.92 1.15
CA THR A 140 -2.64 7.92 2.24
C THR A 140 -2.15 9.31 1.82
N GLY A 141 -1.77 9.50 0.55
CA GLY A 141 -1.42 10.83 0.03
C GLY A 141 0.07 11.18 0.07
N LYS A 142 0.98 10.21 0.24
CA LYS A 142 2.45 10.42 0.28
C LYS A 142 2.97 11.23 -0.91
N THR A 143 2.61 10.85 -2.12
CA THR A 143 2.98 11.56 -3.36
C THR A 143 2.37 12.96 -3.43
N LEU A 144 1.14 13.13 -2.94
CA LEU A 144 0.46 14.43 -2.87
C LEU A 144 1.16 15.35 -1.87
N LEU A 145 1.52 14.83 -0.69
CA LEU A 145 2.27 15.56 0.33
C LEU A 145 3.63 16.02 -0.19
N ALA A 146 4.37 15.15 -0.88
CA ALA A 146 5.67 15.51 -1.48
C ALA A 146 5.54 16.64 -2.52
N LYS A 147 4.49 16.61 -3.36
CA LYS A 147 4.18 17.70 -4.31
C LYS A 147 3.82 18.99 -3.57
N ALA A 148 3.06 18.90 -2.49
CA ALA A 148 2.68 20.06 -1.68
C ALA A 148 3.89 20.72 -1.01
N VAL A 149 4.88 19.95 -0.56
CA VAL A 149 6.14 20.45 -0.01
C VAL A 149 6.87 21.31 -1.04
N ALA A 150 7.00 20.83 -2.27
CA ALA A 150 7.66 21.58 -3.34
C ALA A 150 6.90 22.85 -3.72
N GLY A 151 5.57 22.77 -3.79
CA GLY A 151 4.71 23.93 -4.03
C GLY A 151 4.78 24.95 -2.92
N GLU A 152 4.79 24.51 -1.67
CA GLU A 152 4.92 25.38 -0.50
C GLU A 152 6.31 26.01 -0.42
N ALA A 153 7.39 25.24 -0.67
CA ALA A 153 8.76 25.74 -0.70
C ALA A 153 9.07 26.62 -1.93
N ASN A 154 8.22 26.58 -2.96
CA ASN A 154 8.41 27.27 -4.24
C ASN A 154 9.69 26.84 -4.97
N VAL A 155 9.96 25.54 -5.02
CA VAL A 155 11.14 24.96 -5.67
C VAL A 155 10.71 23.96 -6.76
N PRO A 156 11.57 23.68 -7.76
CA PRO A 156 11.34 22.64 -8.75
C PRO A 156 11.17 21.27 -8.10
N PHE A 157 10.30 20.43 -8.68
CA PHE A 157 10.01 19.09 -8.24
C PHE A 157 10.31 18.09 -9.35
N LEU A 158 11.29 17.20 -9.11
CA LEU A 158 11.66 16.12 -10.02
C LEU A 158 11.11 14.82 -9.47
N SER A 159 10.15 14.21 -10.16
CA SER A 159 9.48 12.97 -9.72
C SER A 159 9.84 11.81 -10.61
N ILE A 160 10.17 10.67 -10.01
CA ILE A 160 10.46 9.41 -10.67
C ILE A 160 9.93 8.26 -9.82
N SER A 161 9.52 7.14 -10.44
CA SER A 161 9.21 5.90 -9.72
C SER A 161 10.47 5.06 -9.52
N GLY A 162 10.58 4.39 -8.36
CA GLY A 162 11.64 3.41 -8.11
C GLY A 162 11.66 2.28 -9.15
N SER A 163 10.50 1.94 -9.71
CA SER A 163 10.37 0.97 -10.79
C SER A 163 11.04 1.42 -12.11
N ASP A 164 11.14 2.74 -12.35
CA ASP A 164 11.79 3.28 -13.56
C ASP A 164 13.31 3.05 -13.59
N PHE A 165 13.91 2.72 -12.45
CA PHE A 165 15.31 2.37 -12.36
C PHE A 165 15.58 0.88 -12.59
N VAL A 166 14.53 0.03 -12.57
CA VAL A 166 14.66 -1.41 -12.74
C VAL A 166 14.59 -1.73 -14.23
N GLU A 167 15.73 -2.09 -14.82
CA GLU A 167 15.86 -2.46 -16.21
C GLU A 167 16.58 -3.81 -16.35
N MET A 168 16.39 -4.48 -17.50
CA MET A 168 17.06 -5.75 -17.79
C MET A 168 18.52 -5.57 -18.24
N PHE A 169 18.90 -4.36 -18.66
CA PHE A 169 20.24 -4.07 -19.17
C PHE A 169 21.14 -3.55 -18.07
N VAL A 170 22.31 -4.20 -17.92
CA VAL A 170 23.29 -3.86 -16.87
C VAL A 170 23.78 -2.42 -16.99
N GLY A 171 23.75 -1.68 -15.88
CA GLY A 171 24.25 -0.32 -15.78
C GLY A 171 23.27 0.78 -16.20
N VAL A 172 22.12 0.46 -16.78
CA VAL A 172 21.13 1.45 -17.21
C VAL A 172 20.47 2.12 -16.00
N GLY A 173 20.09 1.35 -14.97
CA GLY A 173 19.53 1.86 -13.74
C GLY A 173 20.48 2.84 -13.03
N ALA A 174 21.74 2.44 -12.88
CA ALA A 174 22.78 3.31 -12.30
C ALA A 174 23.05 4.58 -13.13
N SER A 175 22.96 4.49 -14.47
CA SER A 175 23.07 5.66 -15.34
C SER A 175 21.91 6.64 -15.15
N ARG A 176 20.68 6.14 -15.03
CA ARG A 176 19.49 6.97 -14.73
C ARG A 176 19.58 7.66 -13.38
N VAL A 177 20.10 6.99 -12.37
CA VAL A 177 20.35 7.61 -11.07
C VAL A 177 21.30 8.78 -11.21
N ARG A 178 22.45 8.60 -11.89
CA ARG A 178 23.42 9.68 -12.12
C ARG A 178 22.81 10.87 -12.85
N ASP A 179 22.10 10.61 -13.94
CA ASP A 179 21.43 11.65 -14.74
C ASP A 179 20.38 12.42 -13.93
N LEU A 180 19.55 11.73 -13.12
CA LEU A 180 18.59 12.37 -12.22
C LEU A 180 19.25 13.35 -11.25
N PHE A 181 20.33 12.89 -10.61
CA PHE A 181 21.04 13.72 -9.64
C PHE A 181 21.84 14.86 -10.29
N GLU A 182 22.31 14.68 -11.51
CA GLU A 182 22.92 15.77 -12.29
C GLU A 182 21.88 16.85 -12.66
N GLN A 183 20.68 16.42 -13.12
CA GLN A 183 19.56 17.34 -13.37
C GLN A 183 19.15 18.09 -12.09
N ALA A 184 19.11 17.40 -10.94
CA ALA A 184 18.80 18.02 -9.66
C ALA A 184 19.84 19.06 -9.24
N LYS A 185 21.13 18.78 -9.45
CA LYS A 185 22.21 19.74 -9.18
C LYS A 185 22.09 21.00 -10.05
N GLN A 186 21.70 20.84 -11.33
CA GLN A 186 21.49 21.96 -12.26
C GLN A 186 20.28 22.82 -11.89
N LYS A 187 19.25 22.23 -11.28
CA LYS A 187 18.00 22.91 -10.90
C LYS A 187 17.93 23.30 -9.42
N ALA A 188 19.01 23.20 -8.69
CA ALA A 188 19.06 23.53 -7.26
C ALA A 188 18.74 25.03 -6.99
N PRO A 189 17.96 25.38 -5.94
CA PRO A 189 17.34 24.48 -4.97
C PRO A 189 16.13 23.74 -5.52
N CYS A 190 16.04 22.41 -5.27
CA CYS A 190 14.96 21.55 -5.79
C CYS A 190 14.69 20.37 -4.87
N ILE A 191 13.56 19.71 -5.11
CA ILE A 191 13.21 18.44 -4.47
C ILE A 191 13.25 17.32 -5.52
N VAL A 192 13.97 16.24 -5.20
CA VAL A 192 13.92 14.97 -5.92
C VAL A 192 12.98 14.05 -5.17
N PHE A 193 11.97 13.52 -5.84
CA PHE A 193 11.01 12.58 -5.25
C PHE A 193 11.12 11.23 -5.94
N ILE A 194 11.34 10.20 -5.13
CA ILE A 194 11.41 8.80 -5.59
C ILE A 194 10.23 8.07 -4.96
N ASP A 195 9.22 7.78 -5.76
CA ASP A 195 8.08 6.97 -5.32
C ASP A 195 8.41 5.48 -5.38
N GLU A 196 7.80 4.66 -4.53
CA GLU A 196 8.02 3.21 -4.47
C GLU A 196 9.51 2.83 -4.40
N ILE A 197 10.25 3.48 -3.51
CA ILE A 197 11.71 3.25 -3.40
C ILE A 197 12.07 1.80 -3.06
N ASP A 198 11.14 1.02 -2.51
CA ASP A 198 11.28 -0.40 -2.22
C ASP A 198 11.50 -1.26 -3.47
N ALA A 199 11.17 -0.74 -4.68
CA ALA A 199 11.50 -1.41 -5.93
C ALA A 199 13.01 -1.62 -6.12
N ILE A 200 13.83 -0.66 -5.66
CA ILE A 200 15.31 -0.71 -5.73
C ILE A 200 15.96 -0.88 -4.37
N GLY A 201 15.31 -0.42 -3.30
CA GLY A 201 15.86 -0.31 -1.95
C GLY A 201 15.74 -1.56 -1.08
N ARG A 202 15.30 -2.68 -1.60
CA ARG A 202 15.05 -3.91 -0.83
C ARG A 202 16.34 -4.49 -0.25
N ALA A 203 16.30 -4.90 1.03
CA ALA A 203 17.40 -5.54 1.72
C ALA A 203 17.84 -6.85 1.03
N ARG A 204 19.13 -7.14 1.08
CA ARG A 204 19.73 -8.33 0.48
C ARG A 204 19.13 -9.60 1.08
N GLY A 205 18.48 -10.42 0.26
CA GLY A 205 17.99 -11.73 0.66
C GLY A 205 19.15 -12.72 0.76
N LYS A 206 19.11 -13.62 1.75
CA LYS A 206 20.11 -14.69 1.91
C LYS A 206 20.12 -15.74 0.78
N ASN A 207 19.17 -15.70 -0.13
CA ASN A 207 19.06 -16.62 -1.27
C ASN A 207 19.70 -15.99 -2.52
N ALA A 208 21.00 -16.07 -2.62
CA ALA A 208 21.81 -15.66 -3.77
C ALA A 208 21.68 -16.69 -4.93
N GLY A 209 20.52 -16.76 -5.59
CA GLY A 209 20.28 -17.76 -6.63
C GLY A 209 19.73 -17.25 -7.97
N PHE A 210 19.37 -15.95 -8.06
CA PHE A 210 18.80 -15.42 -9.31
C PHE A 210 19.54 -14.16 -9.74
N SER A 211 20.12 -14.17 -10.92
CA SER A 211 20.91 -13.09 -11.56
C SER A 211 20.15 -11.77 -11.81
N GLY A 212 18.92 -11.63 -11.37
CA GLY A 212 18.16 -10.38 -11.43
C GLY A 212 18.37 -9.43 -10.24
N ASN A 213 19.13 -9.85 -9.20
CA ASN A 213 19.38 -9.03 -8.03
C ASN A 213 20.59 -8.08 -8.18
N ASP A 214 21.57 -8.45 -9.02
CA ASP A 214 22.81 -7.70 -9.18
C ASP A 214 22.59 -6.29 -9.73
N GLU A 215 21.66 -6.14 -10.69
CA GLU A 215 21.38 -4.83 -11.28
C GLU A 215 20.66 -3.88 -10.30
N ARG A 216 19.75 -4.41 -9.49
CA ARG A 216 19.10 -3.62 -8.42
C ARG A 216 20.11 -3.17 -7.38
N GLU A 217 21.03 -4.05 -6.99
CA GLU A 217 22.11 -3.71 -6.04
C GLU A 217 23.05 -2.66 -6.61
N ASN A 218 23.41 -2.74 -7.88
CA ASN A 218 24.22 -1.74 -8.56
C ASN A 218 23.52 -0.37 -8.58
N THR A 219 22.24 -0.37 -8.88
CA THR A 219 21.42 0.84 -8.88
C THR A 219 21.28 1.43 -7.48
N LEU A 220 21.03 0.59 -6.47
CA LEU A 220 20.99 1.02 -5.06
C LEU A 220 22.33 1.60 -4.62
N ASN A 221 23.44 0.93 -4.90
CA ASN A 221 24.77 1.41 -4.55
C ASN A 221 25.10 2.75 -5.22
N GLN A 222 24.65 2.94 -6.48
CA GLN A 222 24.79 4.23 -7.16
C GLN A 222 23.94 5.31 -6.48
N LEU A 223 22.68 5.00 -6.09
CA LEU A 223 21.83 5.93 -5.34
C LEU A 223 22.49 6.36 -4.03
N LEU A 224 23.01 5.40 -3.26
CA LEU A 224 23.71 5.67 -2.01
C LEU A 224 24.95 6.55 -2.24
N THR A 225 25.71 6.28 -3.31
CA THR A 225 26.90 7.06 -3.68
C THR A 225 26.54 8.49 -4.06
N GLU A 226 25.49 8.70 -4.85
CA GLU A 226 25.03 10.04 -5.20
C GLU A 226 24.55 10.81 -3.97
N MET A 227 23.78 10.17 -3.07
CA MET A 227 23.33 10.79 -1.81
C MET A 227 24.50 11.16 -0.89
N ASP A 228 25.51 10.31 -0.79
CA ASP A 228 26.71 10.59 0.01
C ASP A 228 27.56 11.71 -0.62
N GLY A 229 27.63 11.76 -1.95
CA GLY A 229 28.36 12.75 -2.74
C GLY A 229 27.80 14.17 -2.69
N PHE A 230 26.57 14.36 -2.17
CA PHE A 230 26.05 15.71 -1.96
C PHE A 230 26.77 16.39 -0.80
N GLN A 231 27.35 17.53 -1.08
CA GLN A 231 27.75 18.46 -0.02
C GLN A 231 26.47 19.01 0.65
N THR A 232 26.49 19.21 1.95
CA THR A 232 25.37 19.67 2.79
C THR A 232 24.75 21.00 2.33
N ASN A 233 25.32 21.67 1.31
CA ASN A 233 24.99 23.03 0.89
C ASN A 233 24.39 23.13 -0.51
N THR A 234 24.10 22.03 -1.21
CA THR A 234 23.64 22.09 -2.60
C THR A 234 22.18 22.52 -2.78
N GLY A 235 21.40 22.57 -1.70
CA GLY A 235 19.96 22.93 -1.79
C GLY A 235 19.08 21.85 -2.43
N VAL A 236 19.60 20.63 -2.63
CA VAL A 236 18.84 19.48 -3.12
C VAL A 236 18.40 18.64 -1.94
N ILE A 237 17.11 18.35 -1.85
CA ILE A 237 16.54 17.43 -0.85
C ILE A 237 15.89 16.25 -1.58
N VAL A 238 16.18 15.04 -1.10
CA VAL A 238 15.60 13.82 -1.65
C VAL A 238 14.45 13.38 -0.76
N LEU A 239 13.24 13.36 -1.29
CA LEU A 239 12.09 12.72 -0.63
C LEU A 239 11.88 11.35 -1.27
N ALA A 240 11.65 10.33 -0.47
CA ALA A 240 11.26 9.03 -0.99
C ALA A 240 9.96 8.56 -0.33
N ALA A 241 9.19 7.75 -1.02
CA ALA A 241 7.98 7.14 -0.47
C ALA A 241 8.03 5.62 -0.60
N THR A 242 7.50 4.94 0.42
CA THR A 242 7.33 3.49 0.43
C THR A 242 6.08 3.08 1.20
N ASN A 243 5.50 1.97 0.82
CA ASN A 243 4.45 1.32 1.60
C ASN A 243 5.03 0.27 2.57
N ARG A 244 6.31 -0.07 2.43
CA ARG A 244 6.97 -1.15 3.16
C ARG A 244 8.38 -0.75 3.59
N ALA A 245 8.48 -0.01 4.69
CA ALA A 245 9.77 0.36 5.26
C ALA A 245 10.54 -0.85 5.84
N ASP A 246 9.81 -1.89 6.24
CA ASP A 246 10.32 -3.13 6.83
C ASP A 246 11.30 -3.89 5.93
N ILE A 247 11.10 -3.82 4.60
CA ILE A 247 11.93 -4.53 3.62
C ILE A 247 13.11 -3.72 3.10
N LEU A 248 13.22 -2.44 3.47
CA LEU A 248 14.29 -1.57 2.97
C LEU A 248 15.65 -1.93 3.56
N ASP A 249 16.70 -1.75 2.76
CA ASP A 249 18.09 -1.88 3.21
C ASP A 249 18.39 -0.81 4.26
N LYS A 250 18.90 -1.23 5.41
CA LYS A 250 19.29 -0.36 6.52
C LYS A 250 20.33 0.71 6.13
N ALA A 251 21.07 0.48 5.04
CA ALA A 251 22.00 1.47 4.51
C ALA A 251 21.31 2.73 3.99
N LEU A 252 20.06 2.65 3.51
CA LEU A 252 19.28 3.82 3.10
C LEU A 252 18.91 4.73 4.29
N MET A 253 18.68 4.15 5.46
CA MET A 253 18.21 4.84 6.66
C MET A 253 19.35 5.35 7.56
N ARG A 254 20.61 5.35 7.06
CA ARG A 254 21.74 5.91 7.80
C ARG A 254 21.76 7.43 7.75
N ALA A 255 22.32 8.04 8.81
CA ALA A 255 22.53 9.48 8.87
C ALA A 255 23.26 10.01 7.62
N GLY A 256 22.74 11.09 7.02
CA GLY A 256 23.23 11.68 5.77
C GLY A 256 22.59 11.11 4.50
N ARG A 257 21.57 10.23 4.63
CA ARG A 257 20.71 9.70 3.57
C ARG A 257 19.26 9.99 3.89
N PHE A 258 18.43 8.95 4.13
CA PHE A 258 17.05 9.12 4.63
C PHE A 258 17.07 9.03 6.17
N ASP A 259 17.57 10.06 6.80
CA ASP A 259 17.73 10.13 8.25
C ASP A 259 16.45 10.53 9.00
N ARG A 260 15.43 10.97 8.28
CA ARG A 260 14.09 11.23 8.80
C ARG A 260 13.08 10.27 8.19
N GLN A 261 12.27 9.66 9.03
CA GLN A 261 11.11 8.86 8.63
C GLN A 261 9.87 9.61 9.08
N ILE A 262 9.01 9.94 8.14
CA ILE A 262 7.74 10.64 8.37
C ILE A 262 6.63 9.65 8.13
N GLU A 263 5.90 9.34 9.17
CA GLU A 263 4.78 8.41 9.07
C GLU A 263 3.55 9.11 8.48
N VAL A 264 2.95 8.49 7.47
CA VAL A 264 1.74 8.95 6.78
C VAL A 264 0.68 7.87 6.95
N GLY A 265 0.02 7.89 8.10
CA GLY A 265 -0.97 6.89 8.52
C GLY A 265 -2.29 6.96 7.76
N LEU A 266 -3.22 6.08 8.12
CA LEU A 266 -4.62 6.20 7.69
C LEU A 266 -5.27 7.36 8.44
N PRO A 267 -6.16 8.13 7.78
CA PRO A 267 -6.78 9.30 8.37
C PRO A 267 -7.79 8.93 9.47
N ASP A 268 -7.81 9.72 10.54
CA ASP A 268 -8.83 9.66 11.58
C ASP A 268 -10.19 10.20 11.09
N VAL A 269 -11.24 10.15 11.93
CA VAL A 269 -12.59 10.61 11.56
C VAL A 269 -12.61 12.07 11.13
N LYS A 270 -11.84 12.94 11.79
CA LYS A 270 -11.81 14.39 11.48
C LYS A 270 -11.06 14.64 10.18
N GLU A 271 -9.92 13.97 10.01
CA GLU A 271 -9.15 14.05 8.78
C GLU A 271 -9.93 13.51 7.59
N ARG A 272 -10.71 12.40 7.77
CA ARG A 272 -11.62 11.92 6.71
C ARG A 272 -12.69 12.93 6.36
N GLU A 273 -13.26 13.65 7.34
CA GLU A 273 -14.21 14.72 7.07
C GLU A 273 -13.60 15.85 6.23
N GLU A 274 -12.35 16.22 6.51
CA GLU A 274 -11.60 17.20 5.72
C GLU A 274 -11.28 16.69 4.31
N ILE A 275 -10.90 15.41 4.18
CA ILE A 275 -10.63 14.77 2.87
C ILE A 275 -11.93 14.73 2.04
N PHE A 276 -13.07 14.36 2.66
CA PHE A 276 -14.36 14.46 2.00
C PHE A 276 -14.65 15.91 1.55
N ALA A 277 -14.38 16.91 2.40
CA ALA A 277 -14.59 18.32 2.02
C ALA A 277 -13.79 18.72 0.77
N VAL A 278 -12.62 18.14 0.55
CA VAL A 278 -11.82 18.40 -0.67
C VAL A 278 -12.43 17.69 -1.89
N HIS A 279 -12.74 16.39 -1.78
CA HIS A 279 -13.22 15.58 -2.90
C HIS A 279 -14.67 15.83 -3.28
N LEU A 280 -15.45 16.41 -2.37
CA LEU A 280 -16.85 16.81 -2.63
C LEU A 280 -16.98 18.15 -3.37
N ARG A 281 -15.94 19.00 -3.40
CA ARG A 281 -15.99 20.33 -4.06
C ARG A 281 -16.45 20.30 -5.52
N PRO A 282 -16.01 19.36 -6.37
CA PRO A 282 -16.44 19.32 -7.78
C PRO A 282 -17.83 18.75 -8.00
N LEU A 283 -18.46 18.16 -6.97
CA LEU A 283 -19.73 17.44 -7.10
C LEU A 283 -20.94 18.35 -6.81
N LYS A 284 -22.06 18.07 -7.50
CA LYS A 284 -23.35 18.68 -7.18
C LYS A 284 -24.02 17.85 -6.09
N LEU A 285 -24.02 18.34 -4.88
CA LEU A 285 -24.48 17.63 -3.69
C LEU A 285 -25.90 18.02 -3.31
N ASP A 286 -26.61 17.10 -2.66
CA ASP A 286 -27.82 17.40 -1.92
C ASP A 286 -27.47 18.33 -0.74
N PRO A 287 -28.19 19.44 -0.53
CA PRO A 287 -27.97 20.35 0.60
C PRO A 287 -28.07 19.68 1.99
N ALA A 288 -28.81 18.59 2.10
CA ALA A 288 -28.99 17.83 3.35
C ALA A 288 -27.83 16.86 3.67
N LEU A 289 -26.81 16.76 2.79
CA LEU A 289 -25.72 15.81 2.97
C LEU A 289 -24.77 16.23 4.12
N ASP A 290 -24.69 15.39 5.14
CA ASP A 290 -23.76 15.54 6.26
C ASP A 290 -22.41 14.87 5.98
N ARG A 291 -21.33 15.66 5.92
CA ARG A 291 -19.96 15.18 5.71
C ARG A 291 -19.45 14.37 6.88
N SER A 292 -19.78 14.78 8.09
CA SER A 292 -19.43 14.08 9.33
C SER A 292 -20.04 12.68 9.35
N PHE A 293 -21.27 12.52 8.85
CA PHE A 293 -21.88 11.21 8.65
C PHE A 293 -21.06 10.34 7.70
N LEU A 294 -20.64 10.87 6.53
CA LEU A 294 -19.81 10.10 5.56
C LEU A 294 -18.48 9.67 6.17
N ALA A 295 -17.82 10.55 6.90
CA ALA A 295 -16.57 10.24 7.60
C ALA A 295 -16.72 9.11 8.62
N ARG A 296 -17.84 9.08 9.34
CA ARG A 296 -18.16 7.99 10.27
C ARG A 296 -18.47 6.67 9.57
N GLN A 297 -19.01 6.70 8.34
CA GLN A 297 -19.33 5.49 7.58
C GLN A 297 -18.12 4.86 6.86
N THR A 298 -16.95 5.47 6.91
CA THR A 298 -15.74 5.03 6.20
C THR A 298 -14.54 4.82 7.12
N PRO A 299 -14.66 4.02 8.21
CA PRO A 299 -13.53 3.72 9.07
C PRO A 299 -12.45 2.95 8.31
N GLY A 300 -11.17 3.31 8.52
CA GLY A 300 -10.04 2.65 7.88
C GLY A 300 -9.85 2.96 6.39
N PHE A 301 -10.64 3.87 5.80
CA PHE A 301 -10.45 4.29 4.42
C PHE A 301 -9.29 5.26 4.30
N SER A 302 -8.48 5.05 3.27
CA SER A 302 -7.44 6.00 2.86
C SER A 302 -8.05 7.19 2.09
N GLY A 303 -7.24 8.23 1.87
CA GLY A 303 -7.65 9.35 1.03
C GLY A 303 -8.02 8.94 -0.41
N ALA A 304 -7.35 7.94 -0.97
CA ALA A 304 -7.67 7.40 -2.28
C ALA A 304 -9.02 6.66 -2.29
N ASP A 305 -9.32 5.90 -1.22
CA ASP A 305 -10.60 5.22 -1.10
C ASP A 305 -11.76 6.23 -1.00
N ILE A 306 -11.58 7.32 -0.23
CA ILE A 306 -12.55 8.41 -0.13
C ILE A 306 -12.77 9.10 -1.49
N ALA A 307 -11.70 9.36 -2.23
CA ALA A 307 -11.80 9.91 -3.58
C ALA A 307 -12.60 8.98 -4.50
N ASN A 308 -12.37 7.67 -4.40
CA ASN A 308 -13.08 6.66 -5.15
C ASN A 308 -14.56 6.59 -4.74
N VAL A 309 -14.88 6.68 -3.44
CA VAL A 309 -16.29 6.79 -2.94
C VAL A 309 -16.99 7.97 -3.56
N CYS A 310 -16.36 9.14 -3.56
CA CYS A 310 -16.95 10.36 -4.13
C CYS A 310 -17.23 10.21 -5.64
N ASN A 311 -16.28 9.64 -6.38
CA ASN A 311 -16.45 9.38 -7.81
C ASN A 311 -17.54 8.34 -8.09
N GLU A 312 -17.55 7.23 -7.35
CA GLU A 312 -18.53 6.16 -7.53
C GLU A 312 -19.95 6.61 -7.17
N ALA A 313 -20.12 7.41 -6.10
CA ALA A 313 -21.40 8.01 -5.73
C ALA A 313 -21.95 8.90 -6.86
N ALA A 314 -21.09 9.71 -7.48
CA ALA A 314 -21.46 10.52 -8.62
C ALA A 314 -21.87 9.68 -9.84
N LEU A 315 -21.17 8.57 -10.11
CA LEU A 315 -21.53 7.62 -11.18
C LEU A 315 -22.86 6.93 -10.91
N ILE A 316 -23.15 6.57 -9.64
CA ILE A 316 -24.42 5.96 -9.24
C ILE A 316 -25.55 6.97 -9.42
N ALA A 317 -25.41 8.21 -8.95
CA ALA A 317 -26.39 9.27 -9.13
C ALA A 317 -26.67 9.55 -10.61
N ALA A 318 -25.62 9.60 -11.44
CA ALA A 318 -25.75 9.77 -12.88
C ALA A 318 -26.51 8.62 -13.56
N ARG A 319 -26.25 7.37 -13.16
CA ARG A 319 -26.94 6.17 -13.66
C ARG A 319 -28.44 6.21 -13.35
N HIS A 320 -28.82 6.78 -12.21
CA HIS A 320 -30.21 6.97 -11.79
C HIS A 320 -30.83 8.28 -12.30
N ASN A 321 -30.14 9.02 -13.20
CA ASN A 321 -30.58 10.29 -13.75
C ASN A 321 -30.92 11.36 -12.68
N LYS A 322 -30.24 11.31 -11.52
CA LYS A 322 -30.41 12.29 -10.44
C LYS A 322 -29.69 13.60 -10.78
N LYS A 323 -30.23 14.73 -10.30
CA LYS A 323 -29.61 16.06 -10.47
C LYS A 323 -28.55 16.37 -9.45
N TYR A 324 -28.60 15.72 -8.30
CA TYR A 324 -27.70 15.87 -7.14
C TYR A 324 -27.29 14.50 -6.63
N VAL A 325 -26.09 14.42 -6.05
CA VAL A 325 -25.61 13.23 -5.37
C VAL A 325 -26.12 13.26 -3.94
N ALA A 326 -26.93 12.27 -3.56
CA ALA A 326 -27.58 12.17 -2.27
C ALA A 326 -26.86 11.16 -1.34
N LYS A 327 -27.24 11.14 -0.07
CA LYS A 327 -26.71 10.24 0.97
C LYS A 327 -26.78 8.77 0.53
N GLU A 328 -27.88 8.35 -0.09
CA GLU A 328 -28.10 6.97 -0.55
C GLU A 328 -27.08 6.56 -1.61
N ASP A 329 -26.67 7.49 -2.48
CA ASP A 329 -25.69 7.23 -3.54
C ASP A 329 -24.30 6.99 -2.93
N PHE A 330 -23.94 7.71 -1.86
CA PHE A 330 -22.70 7.48 -1.12
C PHE A 330 -22.71 6.14 -0.37
N LEU A 331 -23.82 5.79 0.26
CA LEU A 331 -23.94 4.49 0.92
C LEU A 331 -23.84 3.34 -0.08
N ALA A 332 -24.48 3.47 -1.25
CA ALA A 332 -24.36 2.47 -2.32
C ALA A 332 -22.92 2.42 -2.91
N ALA A 333 -22.21 3.55 -2.95
CA ALA A 333 -20.82 3.60 -3.38
C ALA A 333 -19.89 2.89 -2.38
N ILE A 334 -20.06 3.14 -1.09
CA ILE A 334 -19.33 2.47 -0.01
C ILE A 334 -19.55 0.96 -0.09
N ASP A 335 -20.82 0.54 -0.21
CA ASP A 335 -21.18 -0.87 -0.38
C ASP A 335 -20.50 -1.52 -1.57
N ARG A 336 -20.46 -0.80 -2.69
CA ARG A 336 -19.83 -1.29 -3.92
C ARG A 336 -18.32 -1.42 -3.80
N ILE A 337 -17.68 -0.51 -3.10
CA ILE A 337 -16.22 -0.52 -2.91
C ILE A 337 -15.80 -1.65 -1.95
N ILE A 338 -16.53 -1.83 -0.85
CA ILE A 338 -16.20 -2.86 0.13
C ILE A 338 -16.67 -4.25 -0.32
N GLY A 339 -17.93 -4.38 -0.75
CA GLY A 339 -18.56 -5.67 -1.07
C GLY A 339 -18.50 -6.05 -2.54
N GLY A 340 -18.15 -5.12 -3.45
CA GLY A 340 -18.20 -5.33 -4.89
C GLY A 340 -19.58 -5.08 -5.50
N LEU A 341 -19.69 -5.40 -6.80
CA LEU A 341 -20.95 -5.27 -7.54
C LEU A 341 -22.01 -6.25 -7.06
N GLU A 342 -23.22 -5.77 -6.93
CA GLU A 342 -24.40 -6.59 -6.70
C GLU A 342 -24.62 -7.56 -7.87
N ARG A 343 -24.81 -8.85 -7.56
CA ARG A 343 -25.00 -9.91 -8.54
C ARG A 343 -26.49 -10.27 -8.66
N LYS A 344 -27.24 -9.53 -9.45
CA LYS A 344 -28.69 -9.76 -9.67
C LYS A 344 -29.02 -11.10 -10.36
N ASN A 345 -28.04 -11.71 -11.04
CA ASN A 345 -28.29 -12.90 -11.87
C ASN A 345 -27.77 -14.20 -11.20
N LYS A 346 -27.44 -14.18 -9.91
CA LYS A 346 -27.07 -15.41 -9.22
C LYS A 346 -28.36 -16.17 -8.88
N ILE A 347 -28.50 -17.35 -9.46
CA ILE A 347 -29.58 -18.26 -9.12
C ILE A 347 -29.27 -18.80 -7.73
N ILE A 348 -30.04 -18.37 -6.75
CA ILE A 348 -30.00 -18.88 -5.36
C ILE A 348 -31.37 -19.53 -5.16
N THR A 349 -31.36 -20.75 -4.67
CA THR A 349 -32.60 -21.44 -4.31
C THR A 349 -33.22 -20.83 -3.05
N ASP A 350 -34.52 -20.97 -2.86
CA ASP A 350 -35.20 -20.46 -1.67
C ASP A 350 -34.63 -21.06 -0.39
N GLU A 351 -34.19 -22.35 -0.46
CA GLU A 351 -33.52 -23.05 0.64
C GLU A 351 -32.17 -22.41 0.98
N GLU A 352 -31.34 -22.15 -0.04
CA GLU A 352 -30.05 -21.46 0.15
C GLU A 352 -30.26 -20.02 0.68
N LYS A 353 -31.28 -19.31 0.17
CA LYS A 353 -31.62 -17.96 0.65
C LYS A 353 -32.01 -17.97 2.13
N ARG A 354 -32.73 -19.01 2.55
CA ARG A 354 -33.09 -19.19 3.95
C ARG A 354 -31.87 -19.48 4.83
N VAL A 355 -30.96 -20.36 4.40
CA VAL A 355 -29.69 -20.62 5.12
C VAL A 355 -28.88 -19.35 5.27
N ILE A 356 -28.74 -18.56 4.20
CA ILE A 356 -28.01 -17.29 4.24
C ILE A 356 -28.67 -16.32 5.21
N ALA A 357 -30.02 -16.21 5.22
CA ALA A 357 -30.73 -15.29 6.11
C ALA A 357 -30.48 -15.60 7.59
N TYR A 358 -30.54 -16.89 7.97
CA TYR A 358 -30.23 -17.31 9.35
C TYR A 358 -28.75 -17.15 9.68
N HIS A 359 -27.85 -17.41 8.74
CA HIS A 359 -26.42 -17.17 8.91
C HIS A 359 -26.13 -15.71 9.24
N GLU A 360 -26.62 -14.78 8.41
CA GLU A 360 -26.42 -13.34 8.61
C GLU A 360 -27.16 -12.83 9.86
N ALA A 361 -28.35 -13.37 10.16
CA ALA A 361 -29.07 -13.06 11.40
C ALA A 361 -28.28 -13.53 12.64
N GLY A 362 -27.57 -14.65 12.55
CA GLY A 362 -26.70 -15.15 13.60
C GLY A 362 -25.56 -14.19 13.91
N HIS A 363 -24.83 -13.75 12.90
CA HIS A 363 -23.78 -12.75 13.03
C HIS A 363 -24.31 -11.45 13.66
N ALA A 364 -25.43 -10.95 13.14
CA ALA A 364 -26.04 -9.71 13.60
C ALA A 364 -26.48 -9.80 15.06
N THR A 365 -27.13 -10.91 15.45
CA THR A 365 -27.63 -11.10 16.83
C THR A 365 -26.48 -11.16 17.82
N VAL A 366 -25.46 -12.01 17.56
CA VAL A 366 -24.30 -12.12 18.46
C VAL A 366 -23.58 -10.80 18.62
N SER A 367 -23.34 -10.09 17.51
CA SER A 367 -22.72 -8.78 17.54
C SER A 367 -23.56 -7.71 18.25
N TRP A 368 -24.89 -7.79 18.18
CA TRP A 368 -25.79 -6.84 18.85
C TRP A 368 -25.82 -7.02 20.36
N ILE A 369 -25.83 -8.26 20.81
CA ILE A 369 -25.99 -8.61 22.24
C ILE A 369 -24.68 -8.51 23.00
N LEU A 370 -23.54 -8.90 22.39
CA LEU A 370 -22.24 -8.82 23.04
C LEU A 370 -21.78 -7.37 23.14
N GLU A 371 -21.32 -7.01 24.34
CA GLU A 371 -21.05 -5.61 24.71
C GLU A 371 -19.92 -4.99 23.90
N ASN A 372 -18.84 -5.76 23.67
CA ASN A 372 -17.63 -5.24 23.05
C ASN A 372 -17.55 -5.53 21.54
N ALA A 373 -18.49 -6.27 20.96
CA ALA A 373 -18.54 -6.49 19.53
C ALA A 373 -18.82 -5.19 18.76
N SER A 374 -18.35 -5.11 17.52
CA SER A 374 -18.51 -3.91 16.70
C SER A 374 -19.98 -3.58 16.43
N PRO A 375 -20.39 -2.30 16.46
CA PRO A 375 -21.76 -1.90 16.16
C PRO A 375 -22.18 -2.29 14.76
N LEU A 376 -23.38 -2.84 14.62
CA LEU A 376 -23.98 -3.20 13.35
C LEU A 376 -24.59 -1.98 12.67
N ILE A 377 -24.33 -1.80 11.37
CA ILE A 377 -24.95 -0.77 10.53
C ILE A 377 -26.18 -1.34 9.79
N LYS A 378 -25.97 -2.48 9.14
CA LYS A 378 -27.00 -3.19 8.37
C LYS A 378 -26.60 -4.63 8.13
N VAL A 379 -27.60 -5.44 7.81
CA VAL A 379 -27.45 -6.83 7.39
C VAL A 379 -28.11 -7.00 6.03
N THR A 380 -27.50 -7.77 5.14
CA THR A 380 -28.06 -8.01 3.81
C THR A 380 -27.79 -9.43 3.34
N ILE A 381 -28.76 -10.00 2.65
CA ILE A 381 -28.64 -11.29 1.96
C ILE A 381 -28.49 -11.12 0.45
N ILE A 382 -28.28 -9.89 -0.02
CA ILE A 382 -28.02 -9.61 -1.44
C ILE A 382 -26.59 -10.02 -1.77
N PRO A 383 -26.36 -10.93 -2.73
CA PRO A 383 -25.04 -11.37 -3.09
C PRO A 383 -24.18 -10.25 -3.68
N ARG A 384 -22.97 -10.06 -3.13
CA ARG A 384 -22.00 -9.08 -3.65
C ARG A 384 -20.63 -9.72 -3.81
N GLY A 385 -20.00 -9.53 -4.95
CA GLY A 385 -18.67 -10.08 -5.19
C GLY A 385 -18.60 -11.61 -5.00
N LYS A 386 -17.88 -12.08 -3.99
CA LYS A 386 -17.77 -13.50 -3.61
C LYS A 386 -18.73 -13.87 -2.48
N ALA A 387 -19.22 -12.91 -1.73
CA ALA A 387 -20.12 -13.13 -0.59
C ALA A 387 -21.56 -13.37 -1.04
N LEU A 388 -22.27 -14.22 -0.29
CA LEU A 388 -23.69 -14.53 -0.50
C LEU A 388 -24.60 -13.60 0.28
N GLY A 389 -24.14 -13.13 1.44
CA GLY A 389 -24.72 -12.13 2.30
C GLY A 389 -23.61 -11.33 2.98
N ALA A 390 -23.94 -10.37 3.80
CA ALA A 390 -22.98 -9.64 4.64
C ALA A 390 -23.66 -8.89 5.78
N ALA A 391 -23.11 -9.01 6.98
CA ALA A 391 -23.36 -8.12 8.08
C ALA A 391 -22.29 -6.99 8.08
N TRP A 392 -22.77 -5.75 8.08
CA TRP A 392 -21.92 -4.57 7.99
C TRP A 392 -21.77 -3.93 9.36
N TYR A 393 -20.52 -3.81 9.78
CA TYR A 393 -20.17 -3.27 11.09
C TYR A 393 -19.50 -1.91 10.94
N LEU A 394 -19.62 -1.09 11.98
CA LEU A 394 -18.87 0.15 12.16
C LEU A 394 -17.77 -0.13 13.19
N PRO A 395 -16.55 -0.52 12.80
CA PRO A 395 -15.49 -0.73 13.76
C PRO A 395 -15.21 0.56 14.54
N GLU A 396 -15.16 0.46 15.85
CA GLU A 396 -14.68 1.58 16.66
C GLU A 396 -13.18 1.75 16.42
N GLU A 397 -12.72 2.98 16.10
CA GLU A 397 -11.31 3.30 15.94
C GLU A 397 -10.62 3.22 17.30
N ARG A 398 -9.98 2.09 17.58
CA ARG A 398 -9.26 1.82 18.82
C ARG A 398 -7.81 1.59 18.54
N GLN A 399 -6.94 2.19 19.37
CA GLN A 399 -5.49 1.94 19.33
C GLN A 399 -5.11 0.65 20.07
N ILE A 400 -5.93 0.23 21.04
CA ILE A 400 -5.67 -0.93 21.90
C ILE A 400 -6.95 -1.76 22.01
N THR A 401 -6.84 -3.08 21.82
CA THR A 401 -7.94 -4.04 21.94
C THR A 401 -7.65 -4.99 23.11
N THR A 402 -8.62 -5.19 23.99
CA THR A 402 -8.50 -6.12 25.13
C THR A 402 -8.82 -7.56 24.70
N ARG A 403 -8.46 -8.54 25.57
CA ARG A 403 -8.77 -9.96 25.36
C ARG A 403 -10.27 -10.20 25.24
N GLU A 404 -11.07 -9.58 26.10
CA GLU A 404 -12.53 -9.69 26.11
C GLU A 404 -13.13 -9.16 24.80
N GLN A 405 -12.64 -8.03 24.33
CA GLN A 405 -13.08 -7.45 23.07
C GLN A 405 -12.79 -8.38 21.89
N MET A 406 -11.60 -8.98 21.86
CA MET A 406 -11.24 -9.95 20.82
C MET A 406 -12.09 -11.23 20.93
N MET A 407 -12.45 -11.66 22.13
CA MET A 407 -13.34 -12.81 22.32
C MET A 407 -14.76 -12.55 21.85
N ASP A 408 -15.31 -11.35 22.13
CA ASP A 408 -16.65 -10.96 21.66
C ASP A 408 -16.69 -10.86 20.13
N GLU A 409 -15.63 -10.31 19.49
CA GLU A 409 -15.50 -10.28 18.03
C GLU A 409 -15.36 -11.68 17.43
N LEU A 410 -14.62 -12.57 18.09
CA LEU A 410 -14.47 -13.96 17.68
C LEU A 410 -15.80 -14.69 17.73
N ALA A 411 -16.58 -14.50 18.81
CA ALA A 411 -17.92 -15.08 18.95
C ALA A 411 -18.89 -14.54 17.90
N ALA A 412 -18.86 -13.21 17.63
CA ALA A 412 -19.66 -12.60 16.57
C ALA A 412 -19.29 -13.15 15.18
N THR A 413 -17.99 -13.38 14.92
CA THR A 413 -17.52 -13.99 13.66
C THR A 413 -18.02 -15.42 13.48
N LEU A 414 -18.21 -16.18 14.57
CA LEU A 414 -18.73 -17.55 14.52
C LEU A 414 -20.26 -17.62 14.53
N GLY A 415 -20.95 -16.50 14.79
CA GLY A 415 -22.40 -16.42 14.96
C GLY A 415 -23.21 -17.03 13.82
N GLY A 416 -22.80 -16.78 12.56
CA GLY A 416 -23.46 -17.35 11.38
C GLY A 416 -23.39 -18.88 11.36
N ARG A 417 -22.21 -19.44 11.61
CA ARG A 417 -22.00 -20.89 11.69
C ARG A 417 -22.83 -21.56 12.78
N VAL A 418 -22.89 -20.90 13.95
CA VAL A 418 -23.68 -21.40 15.09
C VAL A 418 -25.17 -21.34 14.78
N ALA A 419 -25.65 -20.27 14.13
CA ALA A 419 -27.05 -20.13 13.72
C ALA A 419 -27.47 -21.22 12.74
N GLU A 420 -26.63 -21.55 11.73
CA GLU A 420 -26.88 -22.69 10.83
C GLU A 420 -27.06 -24.01 11.61
N GLN A 421 -26.13 -24.31 12.52
CA GLN A 421 -26.14 -25.51 13.32
C GLN A 421 -27.39 -25.63 14.22
N LEU A 422 -27.79 -24.52 14.87
CA LEU A 422 -28.95 -24.51 15.77
C LEU A 422 -30.27 -24.61 15.03
N THR A 423 -30.37 -24.04 13.83
CA THR A 423 -31.64 -23.95 13.08
C THR A 423 -31.85 -25.15 12.19
N PHE A 424 -30.81 -25.61 11.47
CA PHE A 424 -30.93 -26.67 10.47
C PHE A 424 -30.31 -27.99 10.91
N GLY A 425 -29.51 -28.01 12.00
CA GLY A 425 -28.77 -29.18 12.43
C GLY A 425 -27.60 -29.57 11.53
N GLU A 426 -27.39 -28.81 10.45
CA GLU A 426 -26.38 -29.06 9.43
C GLU A 426 -25.42 -27.88 9.31
N MET A 427 -24.26 -28.13 8.73
CA MET A 427 -23.21 -27.12 8.53
C MET A 427 -22.96 -26.90 7.05
N SER A 428 -23.01 -25.66 6.58
CA SER A 428 -22.75 -25.31 5.19
C SER A 428 -21.29 -24.92 4.94
N THR A 429 -20.91 -24.84 3.69
CA THR A 429 -19.61 -24.29 3.26
C THR A 429 -19.57 -22.76 3.27
N GLY A 430 -20.69 -22.10 3.56
CA GLY A 430 -20.81 -20.64 3.57
C GLY A 430 -19.89 -19.96 4.57
N ALA A 431 -19.68 -20.57 5.71
CA ALA A 431 -18.84 -20.04 6.80
C ALA A 431 -17.33 -20.16 6.57
N LEU A 432 -16.83 -20.47 5.36
CA LEU A 432 -15.39 -20.66 5.09
C LEU A 432 -14.56 -19.43 5.48
N ASN A 433 -14.99 -18.24 5.07
CA ASN A 433 -14.28 -17.00 5.37
C ASN A 433 -14.29 -16.65 6.86
N ASP A 434 -15.39 -16.94 7.54
CA ASP A 434 -15.55 -16.69 8.98
C ASP A 434 -14.64 -17.60 9.79
N LEU A 435 -14.56 -18.88 9.41
CA LEU A 435 -13.64 -19.83 10.03
C LEU A 435 -12.18 -19.46 9.78
N GLU A 436 -11.82 -19.01 8.57
CA GLU A 436 -10.48 -18.53 8.28
C GLU A 436 -10.12 -17.32 9.15
N ARG A 437 -11.03 -16.36 9.26
CA ARG A 437 -10.87 -15.15 10.05
C ARG A 437 -10.77 -15.46 11.55
N ALA A 438 -11.67 -16.32 12.05
CA ALA A 438 -11.66 -16.77 13.43
C ALA A 438 -10.36 -17.51 13.79
N THR A 439 -9.86 -18.37 12.89
CA THR A 439 -8.61 -19.11 13.10
C THR A 439 -7.41 -18.16 13.16
N LYS A 440 -7.31 -17.19 12.21
CA LYS A 440 -6.24 -16.19 12.21
C LYS A 440 -6.27 -15.32 13.46
N GLN A 441 -7.45 -14.91 13.92
CA GLN A 441 -7.62 -14.10 15.12
C GLN A 441 -7.24 -14.86 16.39
N ALA A 442 -7.70 -16.09 16.56
CA ALA A 442 -7.34 -16.94 17.70
C ALA A 442 -5.84 -17.22 17.74
N TYR A 443 -5.26 -17.53 16.59
CA TYR A 443 -3.81 -17.72 16.47
C TYR A 443 -3.03 -16.45 16.84
N ALA A 444 -3.46 -15.26 16.39
CA ALA A 444 -2.83 -14.00 16.74
C ALA A 444 -2.93 -13.70 18.24
N MET A 445 -4.06 -14.00 18.88
CA MET A 445 -4.23 -13.85 20.33
C MET A 445 -3.21 -14.69 21.11
N VAL A 446 -2.97 -15.93 20.67
CA VAL A 446 -2.05 -16.85 21.36
C VAL A 446 -0.60 -16.58 20.99
N ALA A 447 -0.29 -16.52 19.68
CA ALA A 447 1.09 -16.51 19.21
C ALA A 447 1.71 -15.10 19.10
N TYR A 448 0.90 -14.05 18.88
CA TYR A 448 1.44 -12.70 18.67
C TYR A 448 1.23 -11.79 19.87
N TYR A 449 0.04 -11.83 20.50
CA TYR A 449 -0.30 -10.93 21.59
C TYR A 449 -0.03 -11.50 23.00
N GLY A 450 0.34 -12.81 23.09
CA GLY A 450 0.62 -13.44 24.36
C GLY A 450 -0.58 -13.44 25.33
N MET A 451 -1.81 -13.61 24.78
CA MET A 451 -3.06 -13.58 25.55
C MET A 451 -3.52 -14.96 26.04
N SER A 452 -2.67 -15.99 25.95
CA SER A 452 -2.90 -17.33 26.46
C SER A 452 -2.20 -17.55 27.79
N GLU A 453 -2.83 -18.29 28.71
CA GLU A 453 -2.23 -18.66 29.99
C GLU A 453 -1.20 -19.78 29.83
N GLU A 454 -1.41 -20.71 28.90
CA GLU A 454 -0.56 -21.89 28.67
C GLU A 454 0.74 -21.54 27.90
N VAL A 455 0.64 -20.65 26.90
CA VAL A 455 1.82 -20.19 26.13
C VAL A 455 2.50 -19.03 26.83
N GLY A 456 1.78 -18.29 27.69
CA GLY A 456 2.26 -17.16 28.46
C GLY A 456 2.43 -15.90 27.60
N THR A 457 3.24 -14.96 28.13
CA THR A 457 3.46 -13.64 27.53
C THR A 457 4.58 -13.65 26.47
N LEU A 458 4.70 -14.71 25.70
CA LEU A 458 5.63 -14.81 24.59
C LEU A 458 4.99 -14.29 23.30
N SER A 459 5.78 -13.59 22.48
CA SER A 459 5.39 -13.17 21.16
C SER A 459 6.28 -13.77 20.09
N PHE A 460 5.68 -14.46 19.15
CA PHE A 460 6.32 -15.03 17.97
C PHE A 460 6.05 -14.19 16.71
N TYR A 461 5.61 -12.95 16.91
CA TYR A 461 5.40 -12.00 15.81
C TYR A 461 6.72 -11.56 15.20
N ASP A 462 6.84 -11.68 13.90
CA ASP A 462 7.99 -11.18 13.14
C ASP A 462 7.65 -9.87 12.46
N SER A 463 8.13 -8.77 13.02
CA SER A 463 7.96 -7.42 12.45
C SER A 463 8.70 -7.23 11.12
N THR A 464 9.63 -8.14 10.77
CA THR A 464 10.41 -8.05 9.54
C THR A 464 9.73 -8.74 8.35
N GLY A 465 8.65 -9.52 8.60
CA GLY A 465 7.94 -10.28 7.57
C GLY A 465 8.80 -11.33 6.86
N GLN A 466 9.98 -11.67 7.42
CA GLN A 466 10.88 -12.69 6.84
C GLN A 466 10.46 -14.10 7.22
N SER A 467 9.71 -14.26 8.30
CA SER A 467 9.21 -15.56 8.76
C SER A 467 8.23 -16.22 7.79
N ASP A 468 7.49 -15.43 7.01
CA ASP A 468 6.58 -15.98 5.98
C ASP A 468 7.31 -16.71 4.85
N MET A 469 8.59 -16.42 4.67
CA MET A 469 9.49 -17.11 3.72
C MET A 469 10.38 -18.16 4.38
N ALA A 470 10.38 -18.25 5.71
CA ALA A 470 11.17 -19.22 6.43
C ALA A 470 10.50 -20.59 6.42
N LEU A 471 11.25 -21.60 5.98
CA LEU A 471 10.77 -23.00 5.99
C LEU A 471 10.63 -23.57 7.41
N THR A 472 11.08 -22.85 8.44
CA THR A 472 11.07 -23.27 9.84
C THR A 472 10.34 -22.23 10.70
N LYS A 473 9.42 -22.72 11.55
CA LYS A 473 8.75 -21.88 12.56
C LYS A 473 9.76 -21.40 13.62
N PRO A 474 9.58 -20.20 14.21
CA PRO A 474 10.52 -19.65 15.21
C PRO A 474 10.37 -20.29 16.61
N TYR A 475 9.69 -21.43 16.72
CA TYR A 475 9.41 -22.13 17.96
C TYR A 475 9.47 -23.65 17.77
N SER A 476 9.60 -24.37 18.90
CA SER A 476 9.66 -25.85 18.92
C SER A 476 8.31 -26.48 18.52
N GLU A 477 8.35 -27.75 18.11
CA GLU A 477 7.14 -28.52 17.80
C GLU A 477 6.19 -28.64 19.01
N ARG A 478 6.76 -28.73 20.22
CA ARG A 478 5.96 -28.72 21.45
C ARG A 478 5.19 -27.41 21.61
N THR A 479 5.84 -26.27 21.35
CA THR A 479 5.18 -24.97 21.40
C THR A 479 4.14 -24.81 20.31
N ALA A 480 4.39 -25.37 19.11
CA ALA A 480 3.39 -25.42 18.04
C ALA A 480 2.12 -26.13 18.48
N GLN A 481 2.25 -27.32 19.10
CA GLN A 481 1.11 -28.07 19.63
C GLN A 481 0.35 -27.30 20.71
N GLN A 482 1.06 -26.57 21.59
CA GLN A 482 0.42 -25.71 22.59
C GLN A 482 -0.36 -24.55 21.94
N ILE A 483 0.24 -23.87 20.95
CA ILE A 483 -0.44 -22.81 20.20
C ILE A 483 -1.69 -23.34 19.50
N ASP A 484 -1.61 -24.50 18.85
CA ASP A 484 -2.74 -25.12 18.16
C ASP A 484 -3.87 -25.49 19.16
N ALA A 485 -3.51 -26.09 20.32
CA ALA A 485 -4.46 -26.46 21.35
C ALA A 485 -5.17 -25.24 21.97
N GLU A 486 -4.41 -24.17 22.28
CA GLU A 486 -4.98 -22.94 22.85
C GLU A 486 -5.81 -22.16 21.84
N SER A 487 -5.39 -22.09 20.57
CA SER A 487 -6.19 -21.46 19.52
C SER A 487 -7.53 -22.16 19.34
N ARG A 488 -7.52 -23.49 19.33
CA ARG A 488 -8.75 -24.29 19.29
C ARG A 488 -9.64 -24.03 20.50
N ARG A 489 -9.07 -24.00 21.71
CA ARG A 489 -9.81 -23.75 22.97
C ARG A 489 -10.47 -22.35 22.96
N LEU A 490 -9.80 -21.32 22.40
CA LEU A 490 -10.39 -20.01 22.23
C LEU A 490 -11.56 -20.03 21.26
N ILE A 491 -11.44 -20.74 20.13
CA ILE A 491 -12.51 -20.89 19.16
C ILE A 491 -13.70 -21.66 19.77
N ASP A 492 -13.45 -22.78 20.46
CA ASP A 492 -14.50 -23.57 21.11
C ASP A 492 -15.23 -22.73 22.18
N ARG A 493 -14.51 -21.92 22.94
CA ARG A 493 -15.10 -20.99 23.92
C ARG A 493 -15.95 -19.91 23.25
N ALA A 494 -15.47 -19.29 22.19
CA ALA A 494 -16.20 -18.28 21.44
C ALA A 494 -17.45 -18.88 20.77
N TYR A 495 -17.34 -20.12 20.27
CA TYR A 495 -18.47 -20.86 19.74
C TYR A 495 -19.56 -21.10 20.79
N ALA A 496 -19.18 -21.56 21.99
CA ALA A 496 -20.11 -21.75 23.09
C ALA A 496 -20.77 -20.42 23.57
N MET A 497 -20.01 -19.32 23.55
CA MET A 497 -20.57 -17.99 23.84
C MET A 497 -21.62 -17.58 22.79
N ALA A 498 -21.33 -17.76 21.50
CA ALA A 498 -22.26 -17.47 20.42
C ALA A 498 -23.50 -18.37 20.49
N GLU A 499 -23.31 -19.65 20.80
CA GLU A 499 -24.41 -20.63 20.98
C GLU A 499 -25.36 -20.22 22.11
N GLN A 500 -24.81 -19.82 23.25
CA GLN A 500 -25.61 -19.36 24.40
C GLN A 500 -26.43 -18.12 24.02
N VAL A 501 -25.79 -17.12 23.39
CA VAL A 501 -26.47 -15.87 22.96
C VAL A 501 -27.62 -16.18 22.00
N LEU A 502 -27.39 -17.04 21.01
CA LEU A 502 -28.40 -17.37 20.00
C LEU A 502 -29.56 -18.20 20.59
N ARG A 503 -29.29 -19.10 21.53
CA ARG A 503 -30.33 -19.84 22.24
C ARG A 503 -31.21 -18.93 23.12
N ASP A 504 -30.57 -18.01 23.83
CA ASP A 504 -31.28 -17.06 24.72
C ASP A 504 -32.13 -16.06 23.92
N HIS A 505 -31.82 -15.84 22.66
CA HIS A 505 -32.51 -14.87 21.78
C HIS A 505 -33.12 -15.54 20.52
N ALA A 506 -33.44 -16.84 20.58
CA ALA A 506 -33.88 -17.59 19.41
C ALA A 506 -35.06 -16.97 18.65
N ALA A 507 -36.09 -16.49 19.39
CA ALA A 507 -37.22 -15.78 18.76
C ALA A 507 -36.82 -14.49 18.01
N GLY A 508 -35.81 -13.79 18.52
CA GLY A 508 -35.28 -12.59 17.82
C GLY A 508 -34.50 -12.96 16.56
N VAL A 509 -33.75 -14.05 16.60
CA VAL A 509 -33.02 -14.56 15.41
C VAL A 509 -34.00 -14.96 14.31
N GLU A 510 -35.09 -15.63 14.66
CA GLU A 510 -36.13 -16.03 13.71
C GLU A 510 -36.80 -14.78 13.08
N GLN A 511 -37.23 -13.81 13.89
CA GLN A 511 -37.80 -12.56 13.40
C GLN A 511 -36.86 -11.79 12.49
N LEU A 512 -35.55 -11.73 12.82
CA LEU A 512 -34.55 -11.07 12.01
C LEU A 512 -34.31 -11.79 10.68
N ALA A 513 -34.27 -13.11 10.70
CA ALA A 513 -34.12 -13.94 9.50
C ALA A 513 -35.32 -13.82 8.57
N GLU A 514 -36.56 -13.84 9.12
CA GLU A 514 -37.79 -13.62 8.33
C GLU A 514 -37.81 -12.20 7.72
N LEU A 515 -37.42 -11.18 8.47
CA LEU A 515 -37.34 -9.81 7.98
C LEU A 515 -36.30 -9.68 6.86
N LEU A 516 -35.17 -10.40 6.94
CA LEU A 516 -34.16 -10.48 5.89
C LEU A 516 -34.70 -11.17 4.63
N LEU A 517 -35.50 -12.23 4.78
CA LEU A 517 -36.13 -12.91 3.65
C LEU A 517 -37.16 -12.01 2.94
N GLU A 518 -37.88 -11.17 3.71
CA GLU A 518 -38.88 -10.23 3.18
C GLU A 518 -38.22 -9.02 2.50
N ARG A 519 -37.25 -8.36 3.16
CA ARG A 519 -36.70 -7.06 2.73
C ARG A 519 -35.31 -7.12 2.11
N GLU A 520 -34.62 -8.24 2.21
CA GLU A 520 -33.26 -8.50 1.75
C GLU A 520 -32.18 -7.60 2.40
N VAL A 521 -32.56 -6.49 3.00
CA VAL A 521 -31.69 -5.54 3.73
C VAL A 521 -32.42 -5.07 5.00
N VAL A 522 -31.75 -5.18 6.14
CA VAL A 522 -32.24 -4.77 7.46
C VAL A 522 -31.24 -3.78 8.04
N PHE A 523 -31.71 -2.68 8.61
CA PHE A 523 -30.88 -1.63 9.20
C PHE A 523 -30.86 -1.72 10.73
N THR A 524 -29.96 -0.94 11.35
CA THR A 524 -29.78 -0.85 12.80
C THR A 524 -31.08 -0.61 13.55
N GLU A 525 -31.95 0.25 13.01
CA GLU A 525 -33.23 0.62 13.63
C GLU A 525 -34.21 -0.57 13.75
N ASP A 526 -34.17 -1.46 12.77
CA ASP A 526 -35.01 -2.67 12.78
C ASP A 526 -34.46 -3.70 13.81
N VAL A 527 -33.13 -3.83 13.88
CA VAL A 527 -32.46 -4.70 14.85
C VAL A 527 -32.70 -4.19 16.29
N GLU A 528 -32.63 -2.87 16.49
CA GLU A 528 -32.97 -2.25 17.79
C GLU A 528 -34.43 -2.49 18.18
N ARG A 529 -35.36 -2.56 17.22
CA ARG A 529 -36.78 -2.86 17.48
C ARG A 529 -36.97 -4.30 17.97
N ILE A 530 -36.17 -5.27 17.45
CA ILE A 530 -36.26 -6.69 17.80
C ILE A 530 -35.58 -6.97 19.14
N PHE A 531 -34.36 -6.47 19.35
CA PHE A 531 -33.52 -6.82 20.51
C PHE A 531 -33.42 -5.73 21.57
N GLY A 532 -33.98 -4.52 21.31
CA GLY A 532 -33.77 -3.34 22.16
C GLY A 532 -32.43 -2.67 21.93
N LYS A 533 -32.19 -1.56 22.68
CA LYS A 533 -30.92 -0.83 22.59
C LYS A 533 -29.75 -1.67 23.10
N ARG A 534 -28.59 -1.54 22.44
CA ARG A 534 -27.34 -2.17 22.90
C ARG A 534 -26.95 -1.67 24.29
N LYS A 535 -26.43 -2.55 25.14
CA LYS A 535 -25.96 -2.23 26.50
C LYS A 535 -24.98 -1.04 26.50
N LYS A 536 -24.02 -1.05 25.57
CA LYS A 536 -23.00 -0.02 25.44
C LYS A 536 -23.58 1.35 25.03
N ASP A 537 -24.61 1.37 24.19
CA ASP A 537 -25.27 2.61 23.79
C ASP A 537 -26.07 3.22 24.94
N ILE A 538 -26.73 2.38 25.73
CA ILE A 538 -27.42 2.80 26.96
C ILE A 538 -26.40 3.40 27.95
N GLU A 539 -25.25 2.77 28.16
CA GLU A 539 -24.21 3.32 29.04
C GLU A 539 -23.62 4.62 28.50
N ARG A 540 -23.41 4.72 27.19
CA ARG A 540 -22.92 5.95 26.55
C ARG A 540 -23.91 7.09 26.75
N GLU A 541 -25.19 6.87 26.45
CA GLU A 541 -26.25 7.85 26.69
C GLU A 541 -26.33 8.30 28.16
N ARG A 542 -26.18 7.35 29.07
CA ARG A 542 -26.14 7.65 30.53
C ARG A 542 -24.94 8.52 30.89
N ARG A 543 -23.72 8.18 30.40
CA ARG A 543 -22.51 8.97 30.67
C ARG A 543 -22.60 10.37 30.07
N GLU A 544 -23.16 10.50 28.86
CA GLU A 544 -23.39 11.78 28.21
C GLU A 544 -24.42 12.62 28.96
N ALA A 545 -25.50 12.02 29.43
CA ALA A 545 -26.50 12.69 30.28
C ALA A 545 -25.91 13.13 31.61
N GLU A 546 -25.10 12.30 32.30
CA GLU A 546 -24.39 12.65 33.52
C GLU A 546 -23.39 13.80 33.28
N LYS A 547 -22.65 13.78 32.18
CA LYS A 547 -21.73 14.87 31.80
C LYS A 547 -22.47 16.17 31.52
N ALA A 548 -23.55 16.12 30.77
CA ALA A 548 -24.40 17.28 30.51
C ALA A 548 -25.04 17.85 31.80
N ALA A 549 -25.47 16.97 32.72
CA ALA A 549 -25.98 17.37 34.02
C ALA A 549 -24.91 18.06 34.89
N ARG A 550 -23.66 17.54 34.88
CA ARG A 550 -22.52 18.18 35.58
C ARG A 550 -22.19 19.55 35.01
N GLU A 551 -22.10 19.67 33.69
CA GLU A 551 -21.86 20.95 33.02
C GLU A 551 -22.97 21.98 33.30
N GLN A 552 -24.23 21.54 33.32
CA GLN A 552 -25.35 22.41 33.69
C GLN A 552 -25.28 22.81 35.18
N ALA A 553 -24.90 21.92 36.08
CA ALA A 553 -24.72 22.23 37.50
C ALA A 553 -23.56 23.21 37.71
N GLU A 554 -22.44 23.04 37.00
CA GLU A 554 -21.30 23.99 37.05
C GLU A 554 -21.69 25.36 36.51
N LYS A 555 -22.41 25.43 35.37
CA LYS A 555 -22.94 26.68 34.84
C LYS A 555 -23.93 27.35 35.75
N LYS A 556 -24.76 26.58 36.48
CA LYS A 556 -25.68 27.12 37.51
C LYS A 556 -24.93 27.62 38.75
N SER A 557 -23.89 26.92 39.20
CA SER A 557 -23.05 27.35 40.32
C SER A 557 -22.25 28.60 39.97
N ALA A 558 -21.67 28.68 38.78
CA ALA A 558 -20.95 29.85 38.28
C ALA A 558 -21.89 31.07 38.17
N ARG A 559 -23.15 30.88 37.73
CA ARG A 559 -24.15 31.94 37.69
C ARG A 559 -24.57 32.39 39.09
N LYS A 560 -24.70 31.48 40.08
CA LYS A 560 -24.97 31.82 41.46
C LYS A 560 -23.84 32.59 42.15
N THR A 561 -22.58 32.21 41.87
CA THR A 561 -21.39 32.92 42.38
C THR A 561 -21.26 34.30 41.71
N ALA A 562 -21.54 34.44 40.42
CA ALA A 562 -21.56 35.74 39.76
C ALA A 562 -22.70 36.65 40.24
N ALA A 563 -23.91 36.12 40.52
CA ALA A 563 -25.01 36.85 41.07
C ALA A 563 -24.78 37.23 42.56
N GLY A 564 -24.11 36.37 43.36
CA GLY A 564 -23.70 36.68 44.71
C GLY A 564 -22.60 37.76 44.80
N ALA A 565 -21.68 37.78 43.80
CA ALA A 565 -20.65 38.81 43.68
C ALA A 565 -21.24 40.18 43.28
N GLN A 566 -22.32 40.20 42.48
CA GLN A 566 -23.04 41.42 42.12
C GLN A 566 -23.88 41.93 43.31
N ALA A 567 -24.55 41.08 44.06
CA ALA A 567 -25.32 41.48 45.23
C ALA A 567 -24.43 42.03 46.37
N SER A 568 -23.19 41.51 46.54
CA SER A 568 -22.23 42.04 47.50
C SER A 568 -21.53 43.34 47.06
N ALA A 569 -21.59 43.67 45.76
CA ALA A 569 -21.11 44.98 45.25
C ALA A 569 -22.15 46.09 45.42
N ASP A 570 -23.45 45.75 45.39
CA ASP A 570 -24.54 46.73 45.60
C ASP A 570 -24.76 47.07 47.06
N GLU A 571 -24.41 46.21 48.05
CA GLU A 571 -24.53 46.49 49.49
C GLU A 571 -23.44 47.40 50.05
N LYS A 572 -22.32 47.64 49.34
CA LYS A 572 -21.24 48.55 49.75
C LYS A 572 -21.31 49.94 49.13
N GLY A 573 -22.37 50.26 48.37
CA GLY A 573 -22.52 51.50 47.61
C GLY A 573 -23.44 52.55 48.23
N GLY A 574 -23.82 52.44 49.53
CA GLY A 574 -24.68 53.39 50.17
C GLY A 574 -23.95 54.33 51.10
N ALA A 575 -23.24 55.36 50.62
CA ALA A 575 -23.04 56.64 51.34
C ALA A 575 -22.35 57.69 50.43
N THR A 576 -23.07 58.84 50.37
CA THR A 576 -22.63 60.19 49.98
C THR A 576 -22.41 60.53 48.49
N LYS A 577 -23.39 61.29 48.01
CA LYS A 577 -23.27 62.27 46.96
C LYS A 577 -22.38 63.44 47.37
N PRO A 578 -21.64 64.11 46.47
CA PRO A 578 -22.14 65.36 45.97
C PRO A 578 -22.08 65.49 44.44
N GLU A 579 -22.99 66.33 43.95
CA GLU A 579 -23.12 66.85 42.57
C GLU A 579 -21.84 67.49 42.04
N VAL A 580 -21.63 67.43 40.75
CA VAL A 580 -21.61 68.58 39.82
C VAL A 580 -21.13 68.20 38.41
N LYS A 581 -21.98 68.52 37.47
CA LYS A 581 -21.80 68.97 36.06
C LYS A 581 -21.34 68.04 34.95
N LYS A 582 -22.26 68.01 34.02
CA LYS A 582 -22.23 67.63 32.58
C LYS A 582 -21.02 68.20 31.86
N SER A 583 -20.41 67.41 31.00
CA SER A 583 -20.20 67.86 29.62
C SER A 583 -20.01 66.61 28.73
N ALA A 584 -20.60 66.79 27.56
CA ALA A 584 -20.69 65.81 26.47
C ALA A 584 -19.34 65.65 25.76
N ALA A 585 -19.06 64.51 25.16
CA ALA A 585 -18.87 64.31 23.74
C ALA A 585 -18.03 63.07 23.39
N LYS A 586 -18.59 62.24 22.61
CA LYS A 586 -18.13 61.62 21.34
C LYS A 586 -16.80 60.85 21.28
N LYS A 587 -17.01 59.59 20.86
CA LYS A 587 -16.39 58.89 19.70
C LYS A 587 -14.90 58.59 19.70
N SER A 588 -14.67 57.32 19.44
CA SER A 588 -13.86 56.68 18.39
C SER A 588 -12.57 56.00 18.86
N ALA A 589 -12.58 54.73 18.61
CA ALA A 589 -11.68 53.97 17.76
C ALA A 589 -10.16 54.02 18.02
N ALA A 590 -9.68 52.84 18.22
CA ALA A 590 -8.51 52.27 17.53
C ALA A 590 -7.10 52.61 18.00
N LYS A 591 -6.37 51.52 18.07
CA LYS A 591 -4.97 51.34 17.69
C LYS A 591 -3.84 51.56 18.67
N LYS A 592 -3.16 50.42 18.88
CA LYS A 592 -1.72 50.17 18.60
C LYS A 592 -0.64 50.72 19.48
N PHE A 593 0.26 49.80 19.79
CA PHE A 593 1.73 49.87 19.82
C PHE A 593 2.48 50.39 21.06
N ALA A 594 3.22 49.44 21.60
CA ALA A 594 4.69 49.34 21.60
C ALA A 594 5.47 50.01 22.73
N ALA A 595 6.21 49.15 23.37
CA ALA A 595 7.64 49.23 23.70
C ALA A 595 8.16 50.41 24.52
N LYS A 596 8.82 50.15 25.59
CA LYS A 596 10.29 50.33 25.75
C LYS A 596 10.70 50.43 27.24
N LYS A 597 11.57 49.52 27.60
CA LYS A 597 12.95 49.70 28.09
C LYS A 597 13.22 50.32 29.43
N SER A 598 14.04 49.62 30.12
CA SER A 598 15.21 49.89 30.95
C SER A 598 14.92 49.82 32.47
N GLY A 599 15.67 49.20 33.27
CA GLY A 599 17.03 48.76 33.31
C GLY A 599 17.39 48.56 34.79
N GLY A 600 18.30 47.68 35.05
CA GLY A 600 19.24 47.92 36.13
C GLY A 600 19.25 46.92 37.30
N ALA A 601 20.30 46.11 37.30
CA ALA A 601 21.17 45.73 38.41
C ALA A 601 20.76 44.68 39.44
N ALA A 602 21.54 43.62 39.37
CA ALA A 602 21.86 42.68 40.45
C ALA A 602 22.60 43.36 41.59
N PRO A 603 22.99 42.76 42.74
CA PRO A 603 23.33 41.37 42.93
C PRO A 603 23.09 40.76 44.37
N ALA A 604 23.36 39.42 44.42
CA ALA A 604 24.10 38.75 45.49
C ALA A 604 23.41 38.08 46.68
N LYS A 605 23.70 36.79 46.72
CA LYS A 605 24.24 35.95 47.82
C LYS A 605 23.35 35.24 48.82
N ARG A 606 23.61 33.91 48.88
CA ARG A 606 23.80 32.99 50.03
C ARG A 606 22.57 32.67 50.87
N ALA A 607 22.31 31.44 51.32
CA ALA A 607 23.05 30.28 51.82
C ALA A 607 22.07 29.11 51.93
N GLU A 608 22.48 27.88 51.62
CA GLU A 608 22.90 26.80 52.52
C GLU A 608 21.90 26.44 53.66
N THR A 609 21.44 25.20 53.59
CA THR A 609 21.53 24.09 54.58
C THR A 609 20.64 22.96 54.09
N ALA A 610 21.14 21.77 53.72
CA ALA A 610 21.65 20.65 54.52
C ALA A 610 20.58 19.94 55.34
N ASN A 611 20.30 18.68 54.96
CA ASN A 611 20.42 17.47 55.79
C ASN A 611 19.83 16.26 55.00
N GLN A 612 20.65 15.25 54.63
CA GLN A 612 21.00 14.04 55.34
C GLN A 612 19.81 13.12 55.57
N GLY A 613 19.75 11.90 55.23
CA GLY A 613 20.65 10.76 55.09
C GLY A 613 19.72 9.56 54.92
N ALA A 614 19.98 8.40 54.52
CA ALA A 614 21.02 7.43 54.75
C ALA A 614 20.73 6.29 53.75
N ALA A 615 21.54 5.75 52.91
CA ALA A 615 22.66 4.83 53.11
C ALA A 615 22.28 3.41 53.58
N ALA A 616 22.58 2.46 52.73
CA ALA A 616 23.25 1.17 52.91
C ALA A 616 23.27 0.44 51.55
N ASP A 617 24.34 0.39 50.79
CA ASP A 617 25.55 -0.45 50.89
C ASP A 617 25.29 -1.94 50.77
N VAL A 618 25.91 -2.52 49.78
CA VAL A 618 26.96 -3.55 49.79
C VAL A 618 27.40 -3.78 48.32
N ALA A 619 28.49 -3.24 47.83
CA ALA A 619 29.87 -3.77 47.70
C ALA A 619 29.95 -4.99 46.81
N ALA A 620 30.58 -4.90 45.64
CA ALA A 620 31.95 -4.75 45.18
C ALA A 620 32.71 -6.10 45.05
N ALA A 621 33.29 -6.31 43.89
CA ALA A 621 34.68 -6.67 43.60
C ALA A 621 34.75 -7.35 42.23
N SER A 622 35.37 -6.84 41.27
CA SER A 622 36.77 -6.68 40.86
C SER A 622 37.13 -7.57 39.68
N GLY A 623 37.53 -6.96 38.56
CA GLY A 623 38.45 -7.59 37.56
C GLY A 623 39.89 -7.52 38.09
N PRO A 624 40.95 -7.77 37.31
CA PRO A 624 41.08 -7.82 35.84
C PRO A 624 42.11 -8.87 35.33
N ALA A 625 42.46 -8.80 34.03
CA ALA A 625 43.75 -9.09 33.41
C ALA A 625 43.91 -10.28 32.46
N ARG A 626 44.12 -9.88 31.21
CA ARG A 626 45.08 -10.36 30.19
C ARG A 626 45.96 -11.55 30.51
N ARG A 627 46.04 -12.52 29.57
CA ARG A 627 47.33 -12.86 28.86
C ARG A 627 47.10 -13.73 27.62
N ARG A 628 47.82 -13.37 26.58
CA ARG A 628 48.19 -14.10 25.36
C ARG A 628 49.03 -15.35 25.64
N ARG A 629 48.92 -16.38 24.78
CA ARG A 629 50.01 -17.10 24.04
C ARG A 629 49.38 -18.30 23.32
N THR A 630 49.40 -18.33 22.01
CA THR A 630 50.31 -19.00 21.04
C THR A 630 50.65 -20.46 21.37
N SER A 631 50.32 -21.33 20.50
CA SER A 631 51.10 -22.15 19.59
C SER A 631 50.66 -23.60 19.48
N LYS A 632 50.50 -24.02 18.25
CA LYS A 632 51.10 -25.17 17.54
C LYS A 632 50.67 -26.59 17.87
N SER A 633 50.12 -27.19 16.85
CA SER A 633 50.56 -28.43 16.16
C SER A 633 50.45 -29.76 16.88
N GLY A 634 49.91 -30.73 16.17
CA GLY A 634 50.23 -32.14 16.44
C GLY A 634 49.19 -33.08 15.83
N ASN A 635 49.60 -33.65 14.75
CA ASN A 635 49.11 -34.80 14.02
C ASN A 635 48.94 -36.06 14.87
N ALA A 636 48.10 -36.95 14.36
CA ALA A 636 48.18 -38.41 14.18
C ALA A 636 46.89 -39.08 14.65
N ALA A 637 46.17 -39.70 13.76
CA ALA A 637 46.28 -41.03 13.15
C ALA A 637 45.75 -42.15 14.03
N GLY A 638 44.97 -42.99 13.45
CA GLY A 638 44.70 -44.35 13.91
C GLY A 638 43.19 -44.65 13.98
N THR A 639 42.63 -45.17 12.89
CA THR A 639 42.36 -46.59 12.54
C THR A 639 41.47 -47.32 13.52
N THR A 640 40.41 -47.89 13.11
CA THR A 640 39.99 -49.16 12.50
C THR A 640 38.53 -49.35 12.85
N ALA A 641 37.74 -49.64 11.90
CA ALA A 641 37.28 -50.89 11.33
C ALA A 641 36.07 -51.49 12.01
N ALA A 642 35.16 -51.75 11.25
CA ALA A 642 34.53 -52.95 10.70
C ALA A 642 33.19 -53.19 11.40
N ASP A 643 32.19 -53.69 10.85
CA ASP A 643 31.76 -54.57 9.78
C ASP A 643 30.29 -54.84 10.06
N ALA A 644 29.42 -55.10 9.29
CA ALA A 644 29.00 -56.06 8.30
C ALA A 644 27.49 -55.89 8.07
N ALA A 645 27.08 -55.80 6.86
CA ALA A 645 26.49 -56.88 6.04
C ALA A 645 25.09 -57.31 6.49
N ALA A 646 24.11 -57.55 5.66
CA ALA A 646 24.05 -58.05 4.30
C ALA A 646 22.59 -57.96 3.80
N LYS A 647 22.40 -57.75 2.48
CA LYS A 647 21.71 -58.62 1.50
C LYS A 647 20.24 -58.97 1.78
N THR A 648 19.32 -58.90 0.84
CA THR A 648 19.26 -59.47 -0.53
C THR A 648 18.03 -58.89 -1.24
N SER A 649 18.12 -58.47 -2.49
CA SER A 649 17.72 -59.11 -3.76
C SER A 649 16.20 -59.22 -3.93
N ALA A 650 15.56 -59.03 -5.10
CA ALA A 650 15.94 -59.02 -6.49
C ALA A 650 14.74 -58.55 -7.31
N ALA A 651 15.01 -57.83 -8.35
CA ALA A 651 14.70 -58.14 -9.74
C ALA A 651 13.23 -58.23 -10.22
N GLY A 652 12.93 -57.51 -11.26
CA GLY A 652 11.80 -57.72 -12.16
C GLY A 652 11.68 -56.60 -13.19
N LYS A 653 12.35 -56.77 -14.31
CA LYS A 653 12.24 -56.09 -15.60
C LYS A 653 10.81 -56.18 -16.17
N THR A 654 10.34 -55.20 -16.87
CA THR A 654 10.17 -55.07 -18.38
C THR A 654 9.06 -54.10 -18.66
N ALA A 655 9.29 -53.17 -19.45
CA ALA A 655 9.10 -52.90 -20.87
C ALA A 655 7.89 -52.02 -21.19
N ALA A 656 8.21 -50.92 -21.78
CA ALA A 656 7.68 -50.25 -22.98
C ALA A 656 6.17 -50.31 -23.30
N GLY A 657 5.62 -49.14 -23.55
CA GLY A 657 4.34 -49.00 -24.25
C GLY A 657 3.95 -47.55 -24.49
N ARG A 658 4.32 -47.10 -25.66
CA ARG A 658 3.94 -45.92 -26.45
C ARG A 658 2.47 -45.52 -26.37
N SER A 659 2.27 -44.16 -26.41
CA SER A 659 1.40 -43.44 -27.35
C SER A 659 -0.12 -43.62 -27.23
N SER A 660 -0.84 -42.50 -27.00
CA SER A 660 -1.67 -41.89 -28.07
C SER A 660 -2.55 -40.75 -27.52
N ARG A 661 -2.45 -39.62 -28.18
CA ARG A 661 -3.46 -38.53 -28.16
C ARG A 661 -4.73 -39.02 -28.85
N PRO A 662 -5.90 -38.56 -28.50
CA PRO A 662 -7.06 -38.56 -29.39
C PRO A 662 -7.29 -37.21 -30.05
N ARG A 663 -7.61 -37.33 -31.34
CA ARG A 663 -8.01 -36.30 -32.29
C ARG A 663 -9.45 -35.83 -32.04
N LYS A 664 -9.70 -34.57 -32.41
CA LYS A 664 -11.02 -33.98 -32.69
C LYS A 664 -11.72 -34.69 -33.85
N PRO A 665 -13.07 -34.74 -33.86
CA PRO A 665 -13.82 -34.98 -35.10
C PRO A 665 -14.27 -33.68 -35.74
N LYS A 666 -14.26 -33.69 -37.07
CA LYS A 666 -14.70 -32.72 -38.05
C LYS A 666 -16.22 -32.78 -38.27
N THR A 667 -16.73 -31.62 -38.54
CA THR A 667 -17.96 -31.18 -39.19
C THR A 667 -18.60 -32.09 -40.23
N ALA A 668 -19.94 -32.11 -40.24
CA ALA A 668 -20.75 -32.25 -41.46
C ALA A 668 -21.97 -31.35 -41.41
N ASP A 669 -22.17 -30.73 -42.51
CA ASP A 669 -22.98 -29.69 -43.06
C ASP A 669 -24.40 -30.23 -43.40
N THR A 670 -25.40 -29.36 -43.30
CA THR A 670 -26.63 -29.20 -44.07
C THR A 670 -27.59 -28.32 -43.24
N GLY A 671 -27.99 -27.10 -43.60
CA GLY A 671 -28.79 -26.73 -44.72
C GLY A 671 -30.05 -26.07 -44.22
N ASP A 672 -30.26 -24.82 -44.63
CA ASP A 672 -31.52 -24.10 -44.81
C ASP A 672 -32.09 -23.17 -43.68
N ALA A 673 -32.06 -21.92 -44.03
CA ALA A 673 -32.89 -20.85 -43.55
C ALA A 673 -34.37 -20.97 -44.07
N PRO A 674 -35.39 -20.29 -43.51
CA PRO A 674 -35.56 -18.85 -43.81
C PRO A 674 -36.16 -17.99 -42.66
N THR A 675 -35.85 -16.70 -42.70
CA THR A 675 -36.65 -15.57 -42.16
C THR A 675 -38.04 -15.50 -42.83
N PRO A 676 -39.10 -14.93 -42.18
CA PRO A 676 -39.27 -13.48 -42.24
C PRO A 676 -40.01 -12.80 -41.06
N THR A 677 -39.74 -11.49 -41.00
CA THR A 677 -40.62 -10.32 -40.70
C THR A 677 -41.78 -10.43 -39.70
N LYS A 678 -41.72 -9.69 -38.65
CA LYS A 678 -42.41 -8.42 -38.41
C LYS A 678 -41.81 -7.69 -37.22
#